data_6f7aa0ab1fbb324b1f1a90bfd284e08a
#
_entry.id   6f7aa0ab1fbb324b1f1a90bfd284e08a
#
_cell.length_a   1.000
_cell.length_b   1.000
_cell.length_c   1.000
_cell.angle_alpha   90.00
_cell.angle_beta   90.00
_cell.angle_gamma   90.00
#
_symmetry.space_group_name_H-M   'P 1'
#
loop_
_entity.id
_entity.type
_entity.pdbx_description
1 polymer ?
#
loop_
_entity_poly.entity_id
_entity_poly.type
_entity_poly.pdbx_seq_one_letter_code
_entity_poly.pdbx_strand_id
1 'polypeptide(L)'
;MRKGVNRVALRLFEHNEKAYRAAVRMMNQYGKAAIVHPTGTGKSYIAFKLIEDNPEKVVIWLSPSEYIFKTQLESLKRNDPDFPLANVHFYTYAKLMCCTQAQLDEIAAQKPAYIILDEFHRAGAECWGESTVALLKLCPDAKLLGLTATNIRYLDNNRNMAEELFDGHVASEMTLGEAVVRGILPAPKYVTTVYQYQKTLAKYQARVDNLRTPGIQDVNQKYLDELRRALEQADGLDKVFAHHITNKSGKYIVFCANKEHMDEMVSHVPEWFAGVNPNVVVYQAYSDDPNTDKAFADFKTDTGDRLKLLFCIDMLNEGVHVEGISGVILFRPTISPIIYKQQIGRALTAGDTAAPLILDVVNNFEGLTSISSLQNEMQEAVRRLYANGEGDKVVTERFEVIEQVQDCRVLFERLQASLSSSWEHYFSEASIYYAEHGDLNVPKRYTTPGGLSLGVWLITQRRVREGQIQGDLTQQQIARLDSIGMVWGNRKEIAWQHGFEAAKKYHDTYGDLLVAGKYVDPEGYPLGQWILKTRQQKLNGCLKEERIAQLDEIGMVWSIFDAKWEKAYALAVAYYEENGNLNIPRSYVTAAGERLGVWLANQQWSYPKGKLTEEQIERLNRIGMYWGNRNDRQWNQGYQEAKRYFEAHGDLKVPVNYVSPEGYALGKWVKRQRYTRLNPEKSGAVLTEERIAKLDEIGMRWDKSNPEYSPKQAAQVGIVVAKLG
;
A
#
# COMPACT_ATOMS: atom_id res chain seq x y z
N MET A 1 14.05 59.29 6.40
CA MET A 1 13.35 58.94 5.15
C MET A 1 14.32 58.22 4.25
N ARG A 2 14.30 56.86 4.25
CA ARG A 2 15.05 56.05 3.27
C ARG A 2 14.27 56.16 1.96
N LYS A 3 14.91 56.68 0.91
CA LYS A 3 14.37 56.68 -0.46
C LYS A 3 14.04 55.21 -0.82
N GLY A 4 12.76 54.93 -1.08
CA GLY A 4 12.34 53.65 -1.60
C GLY A 4 13.01 53.43 -2.96
N VAL A 5 13.94 52.49 -3.01
CA VAL A 5 14.40 51.93 -4.27
C VAL A 5 13.17 51.28 -4.88
N ASN A 6 12.74 51.74 -6.06
CA ASN A 6 11.66 51.08 -6.81
C ASN A 6 12.17 49.70 -7.22
N ARG A 7 11.92 48.70 -6.37
CA ARG A 7 12.22 47.30 -6.67
C ARG A 7 11.34 46.88 -7.86
N VAL A 8 11.95 46.28 -8.88
CA VAL A 8 11.23 45.72 -10.02
C VAL A 8 10.59 44.41 -9.56
N ALA A 9 9.26 44.31 -9.68
CA ALA A 9 8.53 43.09 -9.35
C ALA A 9 9.02 41.88 -10.16
N LEU A 10 9.02 40.71 -9.56
CA LEU A 10 9.43 39.46 -10.19
C LEU A 10 8.57 39.15 -11.42
N ARG A 11 9.21 39.06 -12.58
CA ARG A 11 8.54 38.70 -13.84
C ARG A 11 8.69 37.18 -14.09
N LEU A 12 7.56 36.53 -14.20
CA LEU A 12 7.51 35.13 -14.60
C LEU A 12 7.54 34.99 -16.13
N PHE A 13 8.06 33.87 -16.62
CA PHE A 13 7.77 33.44 -17.99
C PHE A 13 6.25 33.27 -18.20
N GLU A 14 5.76 33.45 -19.41
CA GLU A 14 4.33 33.45 -19.71
C GLU A 14 3.62 32.16 -19.23
N HIS A 15 4.24 31.00 -19.45
CA HIS A 15 3.71 29.72 -18.99
C HIS A 15 3.63 29.64 -17.48
N ASN A 16 4.63 30.16 -16.74
CA ASN A 16 4.64 30.19 -15.30
C ASN A 16 3.66 31.21 -14.72
N GLU A 17 3.45 32.35 -15.41
CA GLU A 17 2.43 33.34 -15.03
C GLU A 17 1.02 32.74 -15.13
N LYS A 18 0.74 31.98 -16.22
CA LYS A 18 -0.54 31.26 -16.38
C LYS A 18 -0.74 30.22 -15.28
N ALA A 19 0.31 29.41 -15.01
CA ALA A 19 0.30 28.40 -13.95
C ALA A 19 0.11 29.02 -12.57
N TYR A 20 0.79 30.13 -12.25
CA TYR A 20 0.66 30.86 -11.01
C TYR A 20 -0.78 31.35 -10.77
N ARG A 21 -1.38 32.01 -11.77
CA ARG A 21 -2.77 32.49 -11.67
C ARG A 21 -3.76 31.36 -11.49
N ALA A 22 -3.55 30.25 -12.17
CA ALA A 22 -4.38 29.06 -12.01
C ALA A 22 -4.24 28.46 -10.59
N ALA A 23 -3.01 28.35 -10.08
CA ALA A 23 -2.75 27.84 -8.74
C ALA A 23 -3.36 28.73 -7.65
N VAL A 24 -3.23 30.07 -7.75
CA VAL A 24 -3.84 31.00 -6.81
C VAL A 24 -5.37 30.88 -6.78
N ARG A 25 -6.02 30.77 -7.95
CA ARG A 25 -7.48 30.53 -8.03
C ARG A 25 -7.86 29.22 -7.35
N MET A 26 -7.13 28.15 -7.68
CA MET A 26 -7.40 26.81 -7.15
C MET A 26 -7.17 26.74 -5.63
N MET A 27 -6.09 27.32 -5.12
CA MET A 27 -5.84 27.42 -3.67
C MET A 27 -6.92 28.25 -2.95
N ASN A 28 -7.45 29.29 -3.59
CA ASN A 28 -8.54 30.10 -3.01
C ASN A 28 -9.86 29.33 -2.94
N GLN A 29 -10.10 28.43 -3.87
CA GLN A 29 -11.33 27.65 -3.95
C GLN A 29 -11.27 26.37 -3.11
N TYR A 30 -10.13 25.65 -3.11
CA TYR A 30 -9.99 24.31 -2.55
C TYR A 30 -8.95 24.20 -1.43
N GLY A 31 -8.23 25.29 -1.12
CA GLY A 31 -7.15 25.29 -0.12
C GLY A 31 -5.83 24.71 -0.64
N LYS A 32 -5.80 24.08 -1.82
CA LYS A 32 -4.61 23.40 -2.35
C LYS A 32 -4.53 23.48 -3.87
N ALA A 33 -3.29 23.43 -4.41
CA ALA A 33 -3.02 23.37 -5.84
C ALA A 33 -1.65 22.74 -6.12
N ALA A 34 -1.56 21.85 -7.11
CA ALA A 34 -0.33 21.28 -7.60
C ALA A 34 0.03 21.84 -8.98
N ILE A 35 1.33 21.99 -9.25
CA ILE A 35 1.90 22.33 -10.56
C ILE A 35 2.88 21.23 -10.95
N VAL A 36 2.63 20.60 -12.09
CA VAL A 36 3.43 19.52 -12.62
C VAL A 36 4.11 20.00 -13.91
N HIS A 37 5.30 20.56 -13.79
CA HIS A 37 6.09 21.11 -14.91
C HIS A 37 7.48 20.47 -14.96
N PRO A 38 8.06 20.21 -16.15
CA PRO A 38 9.38 19.60 -16.28
C PRO A 38 10.48 20.40 -15.58
N THR A 39 11.60 19.74 -15.33
CA THR A 39 12.82 20.42 -14.89
C THR A 39 13.26 21.45 -15.94
N GLY A 40 13.82 22.56 -15.50
CA GLY A 40 14.31 23.64 -16.40
C GLY A 40 13.25 24.70 -16.76
N THR A 41 11.96 24.48 -16.51
CA THR A 41 10.89 25.45 -16.86
C THR A 41 10.74 26.62 -15.90
N GLY A 42 11.56 26.69 -14.84
CA GLY A 42 11.51 27.78 -13.85
C GLY A 42 10.35 27.68 -12.86
N LYS A 43 9.82 26.47 -12.58
CA LYS A 43 8.69 26.25 -11.66
C LYS A 43 8.88 26.85 -10.25
N SER A 44 10.11 26.85 -9.71
CA SER A 44 10.40 27.45 -8.38
C SER A 44 10.10 28.95 -8.30
N TYR A 45 10.19 29.66 -9.43
CA TYR A 45 9.85 31.08 -9.49
C TYR A 45 8.36 31.34 -9.26
N ILE A 46 7.49 30.35 -9.48
CA ILE A 46 6.06 30.43 -9.12
C ILE A 46 5.89 30.55 -7.61
N ALA A 47 6.67 29.77 -6.84
CA ALA A 47 6.66 29.89 -5.38
C ALA A 47 7.23 31.22 -4.90
N PHE A 48 8.31 31.70 -5.51
CA PHE A 48 8.84 33.03 -5.19
C PHE A 48 7.83 34.13 -5.51
N LYS A 49 7.08 34.05 -6.60
CA LYS A 49 6.01 35.00 -6.91
C LYS A 49 4.89 34.97 -5.87
N LEU A 50 4.52 33.78 -5.35
CA LEU A 50 3.56 33.68 -4.26
C LEU A 50 4.06 34.38 -2.99
N ILE A 51 5.36 34.25 -2.67
CA ILE A 51 5.99 34.92 -1.53
C ILE A 51 6.00 36.46 -1.73
N GLU A 52 6.41 36.92 -2.92
CA GLU A 52 6.43 38.33 -3.27
C GLU A 52 5.06 39.01 -3.12
N ASP A 53 4.01 38.34 -3.60
CA ASP A 53 2.64 38.86 -3.55
C ASP A 53 2.03 38.77 -2.13
N ASN A 54 2.69 38.10 -1.18
CA ASN A 54 2.23 37.92 0.20
C ASN A 54 3.34 38.20 1.24
N PRO A 55 3.96 39.36 1.27
CA PRO A 55 5.16 39.62 2.06
C PRO A 55 4.92 39.60 3.58
N GLU A 56 3.68 39.81 4.03
CA GLU A 56 3.29 39.78 5.45
C GLU A 56 2.78 38.40 5.91
N LYS A 57 2.73 37.43 5.01
CA LYS A 57 2.22 36.06 5.32
C LYS A 57 3.37 35.11 5.62
N VAL A 58 3.24 34.33 6.69
CA VAL A 58 4.19 33.28 7.00
C VAL A 58 4.08 32.15 5.97
N VAL A 59 5.21 31.75 5.42
CA VAL A 59 5.33 30.69 4.42
C VAL A 59 6.29 29.63 4.93
N ILE A 60 5.85 28.37 4.95
CA ILE A 60 6.72 27.22 5.16
C ILE A 60 7.03 26.61 3.80
N TRP A 61 8.33 26.41 3.52
CA TRP A 61 8.79 25.78 2.27
C TRP A 61 9.53 24.49 2.59
N LEU A 62 8.99 23.36 2.14
CA LEU A 62 9.60 22.03 2.26
C LEU A 62 10.26 21.64 0.95
N SER A 63 11.49 21.14 1.02
CA SER A 63 12.26 20.68 -0.14
C SER A 63 13.05 19.39 0.19
N PRO A 64 13.46 18.60 -0.81
CA PRO A 64 14.24 17.39 -0.58
C PRO A 64 15.60 17.61 0.10
N SER A 65 16.27 18.74 -0.16
CA SER A 65 17.57 19.05 0.43
C SER A 65 17.83 20.54 0.65
N GLU A 66 18.72 20.87 1.58
CA GLU A 66 19.17 22.26 1.80
C GLU A 66 19.91 22.83 0.58
N TYR A 67 20.59 21.97 -0.15
CA TYR A 67 21.33 22.37 -1.33
C TYR A 67 20.42 22.96 -2.43
N ILE A 68 19.23 22.35 -2.60
CA ILE A 68 18.19 22.84 -3.53
C ILE A 68 17.77 24.27 -3.16
N PHE A 69 17.47 24.53 -1.90
CA PHE A 69 17.15 25.89 -1.44
C PHE A 69 18.27 26.88 -1.77
N LYS A 70 19.51 26.53 -1.36
CA LYS A 70 20.66 27.43 -1.55
C LYS A 70 20.82 27.81 -3.01
N THR A 71 20.73 26.83 -3.91
CA THR A 71 20.89 27.05 -5.37
C THR A 71 19.77 27.93 -5.93
N GLN A 72 18.51 27.67 -5.52
CA GLN A 72 17.36 28.47 -5.96
C GLN A 72 17.45 29.90 -5.42
N LEU A 73 17.86 30.07 -4.16
CA LEU A 73 18.04 31.39 -3.54
C LEU A 73 19.21 32.16 -4.14
N GLU A 74 20.32 31.50 -4.49
CA GLU A 74 21.44 32.14 -5.19
C GLU A 74 21.03 32.65 -6.57
N SER A 75 20.26 31.87 -7.32
CA SER A 75 19.71 32.29 -8.61
C SER A 75 18.76 33.48 -8.47
N LEU A 76 17.87 33.42 -7.49
CA LEU A 76 16.96 34.55 -7.19
C LEU A 76 17.70 35.84 -6.80
N LYS A 77 18.65 35.73 -5.85
CA LYS A 77 19.41 36.87 -5.33
C LYS A 77 20.35 37.52 -6.35
N ARG A 78 20.81 36.75 -7.35
CA ARG A 78 21.56 37.34 -8.49
C ARG A 78 20.68 38.31 -9.28
N ASN A 79 19.42 38.00 -9.46
CA ASN A 79 18.49 38.81 -10.23
C ASN A 79 17.78 39.88 -9.35
N ASP A 80 17.58 39.60 -8.08
CA ASP A 80 16.95 40.48 -7.11
C ASP A 80 17.55 40.26 -5.70
N PRO A 81 18.65 41.00 -5.40
CA PRO A 81 19.36 40.89 -4.12
C PRO A 81 18.50 41.24 -2.88
N ASP A 82 17.49 42.09 -3.06
CA ASP A 82 16.63 42.59 -2.00
C ASP A 82 15.29 41.87 -1.91
N PHE A 83 15.19 40.66 -2.50
CA PHE A 83 13.97 39.87 -2.45
C PHE A 83 13.55 39.56 -1.00
N PRO A 84 12.28 39.80 -0.61
CA PRO A 84 11.80 39.65 0.76
C PRO A 84 11.65 38.16 1.12
N LEU A 85 12.45 37.65 2.04
CA LEU A 85 12.44 36.26 2.53
C LEU A 85 12.24 36.17 4.05
N ALA A 86 12.03 37.34 4.74
CA ALA A 86 11.93 37.35 6.20
C ALA A 86 10.74 36.54 6.76
N ASN A 87 9.71 36.35 5.94
CA ASN A 87 8.49 35.61 6.26
C ASN A 87 8.55 34.13 5.84
N VAL A 88 9.69 33.65 5.32
CA VAL A 88 9.81 32.30 4.78
C VAL A 88 10.67 31.41 5.69
N HIS A 89 10.12 30.27 6.09
CA HIS A 89 10.80 29.25 6.88
C HIS A 89 11.07 28.04 6.02
N PHE A 90 12.36 27.73 5.80
CA PHE A 90 12.79 26.62 4.97
C PHE A 90 13.07 25.38 5.82
N TYR A 91 12.51 24.21 5.44
CA TYR A 91 12.78 22.92 6.03
C TYR A 91 13.01 21.88 4.95
N THR A 92 13.81 20.86 5.26
CA THR A 92 13.90 19.67 4.41
C THR A 92 12.92 18.62 4.88
N TYR A 93 12.45 17.74 3.97
CA TYR A 93 11.64 16.58 4.35
C TYR A 93 12.36 15.70 5.37
N ALA A 94 13.69 15.51 5.20
CA ALA A 94 14.51 14.74 6.13
C ALA A 94 14.56 15.38 7.56
N LYS A 95 14.67 16.72 7.65
CA LYS A 95 14.62 17.41 8.94
C LYS A 95 13.26 17.28 9.60
N LEU A 96 12.18 17.36 8.82
CA LEU A 96 10.82 17.19 9.33
C LEU A 96 10.59 15.80 9.89
N MET A 97 11.13 14.75 9.25
CA MET A 97 11.08 13.38 9.73
C MET A 97 11.74 13.19 11.10
N CYS A 98 12.81 13.94 11.38
CA CYS A 98 13.51 13.88 12.66
C CYS A 98 12.85 14.74 13.77
N CYS A 99 11.79 15.51 13.47
CA CYS A 99 11.11 16.35 14.44
C CYS A 99 10.26 15.52 15.39
N THR A 100 10.34 15.85 16.69
CA THR A 100 9.38 15.39 17.69
C THR A 100 8.02 16.07 17.50
N GLN A 101 6.96 15.52 18.08
CA GLN A 101 5.64 16.16 18.02
C GLN A 101 5.67 17.59 18.52
N ALA A 102 6.37 17.88 19.62
CA ALA A 102 6.52 19.23 20.18
C ALA A 102 7.17 20.20 19.18
N GLN A 103 8.15 19.75 18.41
CA GLN A 103 8.78 20.57 17.37
C GLN A 103 7.85 20.80 16.17
N LEU A 104 7.03 19.80 15.80
CA LEU A 104 5.99 19.99 14.78
C LEU A 104 4.94 21.01 15.24
N ASP A 105 4.54 20.95 16.50
CA ASP A 105 3.61 21.90 17.12
C ASP A 105 4.20 23.32 17.15
N GLU A 106 5.51 23.46 17.42
CA GLU A 106 6.22 24.75 17.34
C GLU A 106 6.25 25.33 15.92
N ILE A 107 6.48 24.46 14.92
CA ILE A 107 6.41 24.88 13.51
C ILE A 107 4.98 25.32 13.16
N ALA A 108 3.97 24.57 13.56
CA ALA A 108 2.57 24.90 13.32
C ALA A 108 2.12 26.17 14.06
N ALA A 109 2.68 26.44 15.25
CA ALA A 109 2.40 27.66 16.03
C ALA A 109 2.79 28.95 15.30
N GLN A 110 3.63 28.89 14.27
CA GLN A 110 3.94 30.04 13.39
C GLN A 110 2.73 30.45 12.53
N LYS A 111 1.66 29.65 12.49
CA LYS A 111 0.42 29.88 11.74
C LYS A 111 0.69 30.22 10.26
N PRO A 112 1.32 29.32 9.51
CA PRO A 112 1.62 29.57 8.12
C PRO A 112 0.35 29.83 7.32
N ALA A 113 0.37 30.86 6.48
CA ALA A 113 -0.70 31.09 5.51
C ALA A 113 -0.55 30.20 4.28
N TYR A 114 0.71 29.82 3.99
CA TYR A 114 1.04 28.94 2.86
C TYR A 114 2.07 27.90 3.27
N ILE A 115 1.90 26.69 2.74
CA ILE A 115 2.90 25.62 2.78
C ILE A 115 3.24 25.26 1.34
N ILE A 116 4.52 25.34 0.99
CA ILE A 116 5.04 24.97 -0.34
C ILE A 116 5.73 23.63 -0.23
N LEU A 117 5.33 22.65 -1.06
CA LEU A 117 5.97 21.34 -1.19
C LEU A 117 6.74 21.30 -2.52
N ASP A 118 8.04 21.50 -2.46
CA ASP A 118 8.91 21.39 -3.64
C ASP A 118 9.30 19.92 -3.87
N GLU A 119 9.23 19.47 -5.11
CA GLU A 119 9.37 18.07 -5.53
C GLU A 119 8.45 17.12 -4.70
N PHE A 120 7.17 17.47 -4.59
CA PHE A 120 6.21 16.82 -3.70
C PHE A 120 6.02 15.32 -3.96
N HIS A 121 6.42 14.81 -5.13
CA HIS A 121 6.44 13.38 -5.39
C HIS A 121 7.31 12.61 -4.38
N ARG A 122 8.26 13.27 -3.71
CA ARG A 122 9.08 12.71 -2.64
C ARG A 122 8.40 12.73 -1.27
N ALA A 123 7.46 13.63 -1.03
CA ALA A 123 6.76 13.73 0.25
C ALA A 123 5.95 12.49 0.64
N GLY A 124 5.72 11.55 -0.30
CA GLY A 124 5.02 10.28 -0.07
C GLY A 124 5.91 9.10 0.33
N ALA A 125 7.23 9.29 0.58
CA ALA A 125 8.09 8.21 1.09
C ALA A 125 7.59 7.70 2.44
N GLU A 126 7.65 6.39 2.70
CA GLU A 126 7.17 5.77 3.94
C GLU A 126 7.63 6.52 5.19
N CYS A 127 8.89 6.97 5.23
CA CYS A 127 9.42 7.72 6.35
C CYS A 127 9.12 9.23 6.32
N TRP A 128 9.03 9.86 5.13
CA TRP A 128 8.84 11.32 5.00
C TRP A 128 7.37 11.73 4.97
N GLY A 129 6.50 10.83 4.48
CA GLY A 129 5.07 11.07 4.30
C GLY A 129 4.34 11.32 5.61
N GLU A 130 4.61 10.53 6.63
CA GLU A 130 3.94 10.62 7.93
C GLU A 130 4.15 11.99 8.59
N SER A 131 5.39 12.48 8.64
CA SER A 131 5.70 13.78 9.25
C SER A 131 5.17 14.95 8.43
N THR A 132 5.19 14.84 7.09
CA THR A 132 4.59 15.85 6.21
C THR A 132 3.08 15.92 6.42
N VAL A 133 2.40 14.77 6.41
CA VAL A 133 0.94 14.70 6.66
C VAL A 133 0.60 15.19 8.07
N ALA A 134 1.43 14.88 9.08
CA ALA A 134 1.25 15.37 10.44
C ALA A 134 1.31 16.90 10.50
N LEU A 135 2.31 17.52 9.87
CA LEU A 135 2.40 18.99 9.78
C LEU A 135 1.18 19.60 9.07
N LEU A 136 0.75 19.01 7.94
CA LEU A 136 -0.42 19.50 7.20
C LEU A 136 -1.70 19.44 8.04
N LYS A 137 -1.86 18.39 8.86
CA LYS A 137 -3.00 18.26 9.80
C LYS A 137 -2.97 19.31 10.91
N LEU A 138 -1.77 19.71 11.36
CA LEU A 138 -1.61 20.76 12.37
C LEU A 138 -1.86 22.17 11.81
N CYS A 139 -1.81 22.35 10.48
CA CYS A 139 -1.99 23.62 9.79
C CYS A 139 -3.18 23.58 8.82
N PRO A 140 -4.42 23.29 9.27
CA PRO A 140 -5.58 23.07 8.39
C PRO A 140 -5.99 24.32 7.58
N ASP A 141 -5.67 25.50 8.08
CA ASP A 141 -6.00 26.78 7.43
C ASP A 141 -4.94 27.23 6.41
N ALA A 142 -3.78 26.58 6.38
CA ALA A 142 -2.70 26.91 5.45
C ALA A 142 -3.05 26.44 4.03
N LYS A 143 -2.87 27.32 3.04
CA LYS A 143 -3.00 26.96 1.64
C LYS A 143 -1.77 26.19 1.16
N LEU A 144 -2.00 25.10 0.43
CA LEU A 144 -0.94 24.19 -0.02
C LEU A 144 -0.61 24.42 -1.49
N LEU A 145 0.66 24.70 -1.80
CA LEU A 145 1.19 24.76 -3.16
C LEU A 145 2.20 23.64 -3.38
N GLY A 146 1.94 22.74 -4.33
CA GLY A 146 2.87 21.70 -4.75
C GLY A 146 3.57 22.01 -6.05
N LEU A 147 4.88 21.77 -6.10
CA LEU A 147 5.70 21.89 -7.31
C LEU A 147 6.42 20.56 -7.56
N THR A 148 6.37 20.06 -8.78
CA THR A 148 7.11 18.82 -9.14
C THR A 148 7.32 18.71 -10.65
N ALA A 149 8.25 17.88 -11.06
CA ALA A 149 8.41 17.48 -12.46
C ALA A 149 7.53 16.27 -12.83
N THR A 150 7.05 15.53 -11.84
CA THR A 150 6.16 14.37 -11.99
C THR A 150 5.25 14.22 -10.78
N ASN A 151 4.00 13.84 -11.01
CA ASN A 151 3.04 13.50 -9.95
C ASN A 151 3.10 12.02 -9.54
N ILE A 152 3.80 11.16 -10.32
CA ILE A 152 3.89 9.73 -10.07
C ILE A 152 5.16 9.39 -9.27
N ARG A 153 4.99 8.63 -8.21
CA ARG A 153 6.07 8.04 -7.43
C ARG A 153 6.28 6.58 -7.83
N TYR A 154 7.38 6.32 -8.55
CA TYR A 154 7.68 4.98 -9.11
C TYR A 154 8.18 3.96 -8.10
N LEU A 155 8.82 4.42 -7.03
CA LEU A 155 9.43 3.53 -6.04
C LEU A 155 8.40 2.75 -5.21
N ASP A 156 7.16 3.26 -5.13
CA ASP A 156 6.08 2.69 -4.31
C ASP A 156 4.83 2.44 -5.18
N ASN A 157 4.86 1.44 -6.04
CA ASN A 157 3.72 1.00 -6.85
C ASN A 157 3.02 2.10 -7.70
N ASN A 158 3.80 3.05 -8.24
CA ASN A 158 3.28 4.13 -9.10
C ASN A 158 2.20 5.02 -8.43
N ARG A 159 2.35 5.33 -7.15
CA ARG A 159 1.41 6.19 -6.42
C ARG A 159 1.30 7.57 -7.06
N ASN A 160 0.08 8.06 -7.20
CA ASN A 160 -0.18 9.42 -7.68
C ASN A 160 -0.20 10.41 -6.50
N MET A 161 0.89 11.13 -6.31
CA MET A 161 1.04 12.07 -5.20
C MET A 161 0.17 13.33 -5.34
N ALA A 162 -0.29 13.67 -6.55
CA ALA A 162 -1.26 14.74 -6.74
C ALA A 162 -2.65 14.35 -6.21
N GLU A 163 -3.06 13.09 -6.36
CA GLU A 163 -4.29 12.58 -5.75
C GLU A 163 -4.19 12.53 -4.22
N GLU A 164 -3.07 12.01 -3.69
CA GLU A 164 -2.92 11.79 -2.25
C GLU A 164 -2.77 13.08 -1.42
N LEU A 165 -2.01 14.06 -1.91
CA LEU A 165 -1.72 15.30 -1.17
C LEU A 165 -2.60 16.47 -1.58
N PHE A 166 -3.06 16.48 -2.83
CA PHE A 166 -3.78 17.60 -3.41
C PHE A 166 -5.20 17.26 -3.84
N ASP A 167 -5.72 16.05 -3.56
CA ASP A 167 -7.04 15.55 -3.97
C ASP A 167 -7.27 15.71 -5.49
N GLY A 168 -6.22 15.51 -6.30
CA GLY A 168 -6.27 15.69 -7.74
C GLY A 168 -6.32 17.13 -8.23
N HIS A 169 -6.17 18.15 -7.35
CA HIS A 169 -6.23 19.56 -7.71
C HIS A 169 -4.92 20.01 -8.39
N VAL A 170 -4.76 19.65 -9.66
CA VAL A 170 -3.64 20.05 -10.51
C VAL A 170 -4.00 21.32 -11.29
N ALA A 171 -3.39 22.44 -10.91
CA ALA A 171 -3.67 23.75 -11.52
C ALA A 171 -3.04 23.92 -12.90
N SER A 172 -1.89 23.27 -13.13
CA SER A 172 -1.19 23.30 -14.40
C SER A 172 -0.31 22.05 -14.55
N GLU A 173 -0.42 21.40 -15.71
CA GLU A 173 0.39 20.24 -16.07
C GLU A 173 0.99 20.46 -17.45
N MET A 174 2.26 20.06 -17.62
CA MET A 174 2.99 20.15 -18.88
C MET A 174 4.03 19.04 -18.94
N THR A 175 4.09 18.30 -20.04
CA THR A 175 5.12 17.28 -20.25
C THR A 175 6.42 17.89 -20.77
N LEU A 176 7.53 17.12 -20.71
CA LEU A 176 8.81 17.56 -21.27
C LEU A 176 8.70 17.79 -22.78
N GLY A 177 8.04 16.86 -23.49
CA GLY A 177 7.77 16.98 -24.92
C GLY A 177 6.98 18.24 -25.26
N GLU A 178 5.94 18.56 -24.48
CA GLU A 178 5.17 19.79 -24.70
C GLU A 178 6.01 21.05 -24.46
N ALA A 179 6.86 21.07 -23.45
CA ALA A 179 7.72 22.23 -23.16
C ALA A 179 8.70 22.49 -24.32
N VAL A 180 9.23 21.44 -24.95
CA VAL A 180 10.06 21.54 -26.14
C VAL A 180 9.25 22.00 -27.37
N VAL A 181 8.09 21.41 -27.61
CA VAL A 181 7.19 21.79 -28.73
C VAL A 181 6.83 23.27 -28.70
N ARG A 182 6.54 23.78 -27.49
CA ARG A 182 6.18 25.19 -27.27
C ARG A 182 7.38 26.14 -27.24
N GLY A 183 8.62 25.65 -27.42
CA GLY A 183 9.83 26.48 -27.36
C GLY A 183 10.11 27.04 -25.96
N ILE A 184 9.46 26.53 -24.92
CA ILE A 184 9.77 26.86 -23.53
C ILE A 184 11.14 26.34 -23.13
N LEU A 185 11.45 25.11 -23.57
CA LEU A 185 12.75 24.50 -23.47
C LEU A 185 13.36 24.35 -24.86
N PRO A 186 14.70 24.50 -25.01
CA PRO A 186 15.36 24.33 -26.29
C PRO A 186 15.25 22.89 -26.78
N ALA A 187 15.12 22.71 -28.10
CA ALA A 187 15.15 21.38 -28.70
C ALA A 187 16.59 20.85 -28.67
N PRO A 188 16.83 19.66 -28.08
CA PRO A 188 18.18 19.12 -27.98
C PRO A 188 18.66 18.52 -29.31
N LYS A 189 20.00 18.42 -29.46
CA LYS A 189 20.62 17.49 -30.38
C LYS A 189 20.84 16.17 -29.66
N TYR A 190 20.21 15.10 -30.11
CA TYR A 190 20.21 13.79 -29.44
C TYR A 190 21.04 12.79 -30.24
N VAL A 191 22.04 12.19 -29.61
CA VAL A 191 22.92 11.18 -30.21
C VAL A 191 22.87 9.90 -29.40
N THR A 192 22.49 8.80 -30.03
CA THR A 192 22.49 7.47 -29.41
C THR A 192 23.65 6.67 -29.88
N THR A 193 24.40 6.07 -28.97
CA THR A 193 25.51 5.15 -29.25
C THR A 193 25.52 3.99 -28.26
N VAL A 194 26.29 2.95 -28.48
CA VAL A 194 26.38 1.74 -27.66
C VAL A 194 27.74 1.54 -27.09
N TYR A 195 27.82 1.16 -25.82
CA TYR A 195 29.04 0.79 -25.11
C TYR A 195 28.81 -0.48 -24.26
N GLN A 196 29.80 -1.37 -24.23
CA GLN A 196 29.79 -2.62 -23.43
C GLN A 196 28.60 -3.58 -23.69
N TYR A 197 28.29 -3.78 -24.94
CA TYR A 197 27.17 -4.65 -25.36
C TYR A 197 27.40 -6.17 -25.13
N GLN A 198 28.60 -6.60 -24.80
CA GLN A 198 28.97 -8.04 -24.71
C GLN A 198 28.16 -8.78 -23.64
N LYS A 199 27.98 -8.16 -22.48
CA LYS A 199 27.14 -8.76 -21.38
C LYS A 199 25.70 -8.95 -21.83
N THR A 200 25.15 -7.99 -22.54
CA THR A 200 23.79 -8.04 -23.05
C THR A 200 23.65 -9.07 -24.17
N LEU A 201 24.61 -9.14 -25.09
CA LEU A 201 24.65 -10.21 -26.12
C LEU A 201 24.68 -11.60 -25.46
N ALA A 202 25.52 -11.81 -24.43
CA ALA A 202 25.58 -13.07 -23.69
C ALA A 202 24.22 -13.43 -23.03
N LYS A 203 23.51 -12.44 -22.47
CA LYS A 203 22.18 -12.61 -21.90
C LYS A 203 21.17 -13.05 -22.96
N TYR A 204 21.16 -12.42 -24.13
CA TYR A 204 20.28 -12.81 -25.24
C TYR A 204 20.68 -14.14 -25.87
N GLN A 205 21.97 -14.46 -25.93
CA GLN A 205 22.45 -15.78 -26.34
C GLN A 205 21.86 -16.88 -25.42
N ALA A 206 21.98 -16.70 -24.10
CA ALA A 206 21.40 -17.63 -23.14
C ALA A 206 19.88 -17.78 -23.31
N ARG A 207 19.15 -16.70 -23.66
CA ARG A 207 17.71 -16.76 -23.96
C ARG A 207 17.43 -17.59 -25.21
N VAL A 208 18.19 -17.38 -26.28
CA VAL A 208 18.08 -18.14 -27.54
C VAL A 208 18.40 -19.62 -27.30
N ASP A 209 19.49 -19.91 -26.57
CA ASP A 209 19.89 -21.28 -26.25
C ASP A 209 18.83 -22.05 -25.43
N ASN A 210 18.05 -21.35 -24.63
CA ASN A 210 16.96 -21.91 -23.83
C ASN A 210 15.67 -22.18 -24.62
N LEU A 211 15.57 -21.72 -25.89
CA LEU A 211 14.43 -22.03 -26.76
C LEU A 211 14.49 -23.51 -27.15
N ARG A 212 13.39 -24.24 -26.96
CA ARG A 212 13.32 -25.68 -27.21
C ARG A 212 12.66 -26.05 -28.54
N THR A 213 12.20 -25.05 -29.28
CA THR A 213 11.61 -25.23 -30.61
C THR A 213 12.66 -24.95 -31.67
N PRO A 214 13.23 -25.94 -32.36
CA PRO A 214 14.40 -25.77 -33.23
C PRO A 214 14.24 -24.65 -34.25
N GLY A 215 13.15 -24.59 -35.01
CA GLY A 215 12.96 -23.55 -36.02
C GLY A 215 12.87 -22.13 -35.46
N ILE A 216 12.37 -21.93 -34.24
CA ILE A 216 12.33 -20.63 -33.56
C ILE A 216 13.72 -20.27 -33.03
N GLN A 217 14.47 -21.26 -32.53
CA GLN A 217 15.84 -21.07 -32.06
C GLN A 217 16.75 -20.62 -33.20
N ASP A 218 16.70 -21.29 -34.36
CA ASP A 218 17.54 -20.94 -35.53
C ASP A 218 17.29 -19.51 -36.05
N VAL A 219 16.02 -19.10 -36.10
CA VAL A 219 15.67 -17.73 -36.52
C VAL A 219 16.22 -16.69 -35.55
N ASN A 220 16.06 -16.92 -34.24
CA ASN A 220 16.53 -16.00 -33.20
C ASN A 220 18.07 -15.97 -33.13
N GLN A 221 18.75 -17.10 -33.34
CA GLN A 221 20.19 -17.17 -33.45
C GLN A 221 20.70 -16.34 -34.63
N LYS A 222 20.05 -16.41 -35.79
CA LYS A 222 20.40 -15.60 -36.95
C LYS A 222 20.29 -14.10 -36.65
N TYR A 223 19.19 -13.64 -36.02
CA TYR A 223 19.03 -12.23 -35.65
C TYR A 223 20.12 -11.79 -34.64
N LEU A 224 20.47 -12.65 -33.68
CA LEU A 224 21.50 -12.34 -32.71
C LEU A 224 22.91 -12.25 -33.35
N ASP A 225 23.22 -13.10 -34.33
CA ASP A 225 24.49 -13.06 -35.06
C ASP A 225 24.59 -11.83 -36.00
N GLU A 226 23.48 -11.42 -36.61
CA GLU A 226 23.41 -10.17 -37.38
C GLU A 226 23.60 -8.95 -36.47
N LEU A 227 22.97 -8.92 -35.30
CA LEU A 227 23.13 -7.87 -34.32
C LEU A 227 24.59 -7.77 -33.82
N ARG A 228 25.23 -8.91 -33.53
CA ARG A 228 26.63 -8.96 -33.12
C ARG A 228 27.52 -8.32 -34.15
N ARG A 229 27.37 -8.67 -35.44
CA ARG A 229 28.18 -8.09 -36.53
C ARG A 229 27.96 -6.59 -36.67
N ALA A 230 26.73 -6.11 -36.55
CA ALA A 230 26.43 -4.69 -36.64
C ALA A 230 27.08 -3.90 -35.49
N LEU A 231 27.07 -4.46 -34.28
CA LEU A 231 27.73 -3.84 -33.12
C LEU A 231 29.22 -3.80 -33.18
N GLU A 232 29.85 -4.82 -33.80
CA GLU A 232 31.29 -4.86 -34.03
C GLU A 232 31.76 -3.82 -35.07
N GLN A 233 30.85 -3.35 -35.93
CA GLN A 233 31.11 -2.34 -36.95
C GLN A 233 30.78 -0.91 -36.50
N ALA A 234 30.17 -0.72 -35.32
CA ALA A 234 29.80 0.59 -34.79
C ALA A 234 31.07 1.40 -34.42
N ASP A 235 30.98 2.73 -34.56
CA ASP A 235 32.03 3.64 -34.14
C ASP A 235 32.29 3.58 -32.64
N GLY A 236 33.57 3.63 -32.24
CA GLY A 236 33.95 3.73 -30.82
C GLY A 236 33.57 5.10 -30.23
N LEU A 237 33.48 5.16 -28.89
CA LEU A 237 33.09 6.38 -28.18
C LEU A 237 34.02 7.56 -28.42
N ASP A 238 35.29 7.32 -28.62
CA ASP A 238 36.30 8.33 -28.97
C ASP A 238 35.94 9.09 -30.24
N LYS A 239 35.53 8.39 -31.31
CA LYS A 239 35.09 9.00 -32.54
C LYS A 239 33.73 9.69 -32.40
N VAL A 240 32.79 9.07 -31.70
CA VAL A 240 31.47 9.66 -31.46
C VAL A 240 31.60 10.97 -30.70
N PHE A 241 32.36 11.01 -29.61
CA PHE A 241 32.60 12.23 -28.85
C PHE A 241 33.34 13.30 -29.64
N ALA A 242 34.40 12.94 -30.37
CA ALA A 242 35.14 13.86 -31.20
C ALA A 242 34.27 14.50 -32.32
N HIS A 243 33.30 13.74 -32.86
CA HIS A 243 32.37 14.23 -33.89
C HIS A 243 31.27 15.12 -33.35
N HIS A 244 30.68 14.77 -32.20
CA HIS A 244 29.46 15.43 -31.72
C HIS A 244 29.71 16.50 -30.68
N ILE A 245 30.77 16.43 -29.86
CA ILE A 245 31.10 17.45 -28.89
C ILE A 245 31.82 18.61 -29.57
N THR A 246 31.06 19.56 -30.08
CA THR A 246 31.56 20.74 -30.77
C THR A 246 32.08 21.82 -29.85
N ASN A 247 31.49 21.98 -28.65
CA ASN A 247 31.97 22.90 -27.63
C ASN A 247 33.09 22.27 -26.79
N LYS A 248 34.31 22.46 -27.27
CA LYS A 248 35.54 21.84 -26.67
C LYS A 248 35.89 22.39 -25.28
N SER A 249 35.31 23.50 -24.84
CA SER A 249 35.44 24.09 -23.51
C SER A 249 34.11 24.04 -22.73
N GLY A 250 33.15 23.28 -23.22
CA GLY A 250 31.80 23.14 -22.64
C GLY A 250 31.82 22.43 -21.31
N LYS A 251 30.67 22.54 -20.64
CA LYS A 251 30.30 21.82 -19.39
C LYS A 251 29.34 20.69 -19.70
N TYR A 252 29.68 19.50 -19.32
CA TYR A 252 28.83 18.31 -19.52
C TYR A 252 28.64 17.61 -18.21
N ILE A 253 27.37 17.20 -17.95
CA ILE A 253 27.00 16.34 -16.80
C ILE A 253 27.00 14.89 -17.30
N VAL A 254 27.67 14.03 -16.57
CA VAL A 254 27.83 12.61 -16.90
C VAL A 254 27.16 11.77 -15.84
N PHE A 255 26.11 11.08 -16.21
CA PHE A 255 25.33 10.23 -15.29
C PHE A 255 25.85 8.80 -15.28
N CYS A 256 26.19 8.29 -14.09
CA CYS A 256 26.67 6.92 -13.85
C CYS A 256 25.72 6.13 -12.96
N ALA A 257 25.80 4.79 -13.02
CA ALA A 257 24.90 3.90 -12.28
C ALA A 257 25.25 3.81 -10.78
N ASN A 258 26.53 3.71 -10.45
CA ASN A 258 27.06 3.60 -9.11
C ASN A 258 28.52 4.06 -9.07
N LYS A 259 29.17 4.00 -7.91
CA LYS A 259 30.54 4.48 -7.72
C LYS A 259 31.55 3.67 -8.54
N GLU A 260 31.44 2.35 -8.56
CA GLU A 260 32.34 1.48 -9.33
C GLU A 260 32.27 1.80 -10.84
N HIS A 261 31.03 1.94 -11.35
CA HIS A 261 30.81 2.32 -12.75
C HIS A 261 31.33 3.74 -13.04
N MET A 262 31.18 4.69 -12.12
CA MET A 262 31.73 6.03 -12.28
C MET A 262 33.26 6.01 -12.35
N ASP A 263 33.93 5.24 -11.48
CA ASP A 263 35.38 5.13 -11.49
C ASP A 263 35.90 4.45 -12.77
N GLU A 264 35.19 3.44 -13.27
CA GLU A 264 35.45 2.83 -14.58
C GLU A 264 35.34 3.86 -15.70
N MET A 265 34.23 4.61 -15.77
CA MET A 265 34.06 5.62 -16.83
C MET A 265 35.08 6.75 -16.75
N VAL A 266 35.43 7.20 -15.55
CA VAL A 266 36.50 8.21 -15.34
C VAL A 266 37.84 7.72 -15.81
N SER A 267 38.14 6.43 -15.63
CA SER A 267 39.42 5.86 -16.11
C SER A 267 39.60 5.91 -17.63
N HIS A 268 38.50 5.91 -18.39
CA HIS A 268 38.50 6.00 -19.86
C HIS A 268 38.48 7.44 -20.41
N VAL A 269 38.32 8.46 -19.56
CA VAL A 269 38.27 9.87 -20.02
C VAL A 269 39.45 10.26 -20.88
N PRO A 270 40.73 9.92 -20.53
CA PRO A 270 41.86 10.30 -21.35
C PRO A 270 41.84 9.69 -22.77
N GLU A 271 41.25 8.50 -22.93
CA GLU A 271 41.11 7.82 -24.21
C GLU A 271 39.94 8.43 -25.02
N TRP A 272 38.76 8.48 -24.44
CA TRP A 272 37.53 8.85 -25.15
C TRP A 272 37.44 10.32 -25.54
N PHE A 273 38.03 11.22 -24.75
CA PHE A 273 37.95 12.66 -24.99
C PHE A 273 39.25 13.27 -25.61
N ALA A 274 40.25 12.47 -25.87
CA ALA A 274 41.50 12.96 -26.49
C ALA A 274 41.26 13.71 -27.82
N GLY A 275 40.35 13.23 -28.65
CA GLY A 275 39.98 13.85 -29.91
C GLY A 275 39.10 15.10 -29.78
N VAL A 276 38.45 15.29 -28.61
CA VAL A 276 37.65 16.48 -28.30
C VAL A 276 38.52 17.60 -27.76
N ASN A 277 39.16 17.38 -26.63
CA ASN A 277 40.08 18.30 -25.97
C ASN A 277 41.05 17.50 -25.09
N PRO A 278 42.38 17.57 -25.31
CA PRO A 278 43.36 16.86 -24.48
C PRO A 278 43.38 17.36 -23.01
N ASN A 279 42.89 18.57 -22.76
CA ASN A 279 42.81 19.16 -21.43
C ASN A 279 41.39 19.00 -20.87
N VAL A 280 41.11 17.85 -20.27
CA VAL A 280 39.81 17.55 -19.61
C VAL A 280 39.95 17.72 -18.11
N VAL A 281 38.96 18.37 -17.50
CA VAL A 281 38.82 18.43 -16.04
C VAL A 281 37.64 17.57 -15.63
N VAL A 282 37.87 16.66 -14.68
CA VAL A 282 36.88 15.76 -14.12
C VAL A 282 36.53 16.22 -12.72
N TYR A 283 35.23 16.43 -12.50
CA TYR A 283 34.61 16.65 -11.21
C TYR A 283 33.75 15.42 -10.86
N GLN A 284 33.72 15.02 -9.60
CA GLN A 284 32.91 13.88 -9.14
C GLN A 284 31.97 14.33 -8.04
N ALA A 285 30.69 13.93 -8.13
CA ALA A 285 29.65 14.28 -7.17
C ALA A 285 28.74 13.07 -6.88
N TYR A 286 28.76 12.57 -5.65
CA TYR A 286 27.89 11.49 -5.19
C TYR A 286 27.61 11.61 -3.68
N SER A 287 26.51 10.98 -3.20
CA SER A 287 25.91 11.24 -1.87
C SER A 287 26.86 11.02 -0.69
N ASP A 288 27.82 10.10 -0.80
CA ASP A 288 28.70 9.69 0.33
C ASP A 288 30.05 10.40 0.33
N ASP A 289 30.29 11.33 -0.61
CA ASP A 289 31.55 12.07 -0.67
C ASP A 289 31.44 13.44 0.00
N PRO A 290 32.19 13.70 1.08
CA PRO A 290 32.21 14.99 1.76
C PRO A 290 32.67 16.17 0.89
N ASN A 291 33.35 15.90 -0.23
CA ASN A 291 33.83 16.92 -1.16
C ASN A 291 32.83 17.23 -2.28
N THR A 292 31.70 16.56 -2.33
CA THR A 292 30.69 16.72 -3.37
C THR A 292 30.26 18.19 -3.56
N ASP A 293 29.95 18.90 -2.47
CA ASP A 293 29.52 20.31 -2.55
C ASP A 293 30.62 21.20 -3.14
N LYS A 294 31.89 20.92 -2.80
CA LYS A 294 33.04 21.67 -3.33
C LYS A 294 33.24 21.35 -4.81
N ALA A 295 33.28 20.08 -5.18
CA ALA A 295 33.46 19.66 -6.58
C ALA A 295 32.38 20.27 -7.48
N PHE A 296 31.15 20.33 -6.97
CA PHE A 296 30.03 20.93 -7.68
C PHE A 296 30.16 22.47 -7.80
N ALA A 297 30.56 23.14 -6.73
CA ALA A 297 30.79 24.59 -6.74
C ALA A 297 31.93 24.95 -7.70
N ASP A 298 33.01 24.19 -7.69
CA ASP A 298 34.16 24.36 -8.58
C ASP A 298 33.76 24.14 -10.05
N PHE A 299 32.99 23.08 -10.35
CA PHE A 299 32.42 22.84 -11.68
C PHE A 299 31.53 24.01 -12.16
N LYS A 300 30.69 24.52 -11.29
CA LYS A 300 29.76 25.59 -11.61
C LYS A 300 30.48 26.89 -11.94
N THR A 301 31.55 27.19 -11.21
CA THR A 301 32.32 28.44 -11.36
C THR A 301 33.48 28.35 -12.39
N ASP A 302 33.86 27.16 -12.82
CA ASP A 302 34.96 26.98 -13.80
C ASP A 302 34.53 27.56 -15.16
N THR A 303 35.19 28.65 -15.57
CA THR A 303 35.06 29.32 -16.89
C THR A 303 36.25 29.14 -17.79
N GLY A 304 37.22 28.27 -17.42
CA GLY A 304 38.42 27.99 -18.22
C GLY A 304 38.08 27.40 -19.59
N ASP A 305 39.08 27.34 -20.44
CA ASP A 305 39.00 26.84 -21.82
C ASP A 305 39.14 25.32 -21.97
N ARG A 306 39.18 24.62 -20.82
CA ARG A 306 39.20 23.14 -20.74
C ARG A 306 37.84 22.54 -20.89
N LEU A 307 37.73 21.29 -21.36
CA LEU A 307 36.51 20.51 -21.30
C LEU A 307 36.21 20.11 -19.84
N LYS A 308 34.98 20.37 -19.35
CA LYS A 308 34.59 20.12 -17.98
C LYS A 308 33.57 19.01 -17.95
N LEU A 309 33.86 17.93 -17.25
CA LEU A 309 33.00 16.77 -17.08
C LEU A 309 32.64 16.63 -15.59
N LEU A 310 31.36 16.70 -15.25
CA LEU A 310 30.88 16.41 -13.91
C LEU A 310 30.23 15.02 -13.89
N PHE A 311 30.95 14.05 -13.35
CA PHE A 311 30.43 12.70 -13.12
C PHE A 311 29.56 12.68 -11.85
N CYS A 312 28.37 12.13 -11.96
CA CYS A 312 27.43 12.08 -10.86
C CYS A 312 26.62 10.77 -10.81
N ILE A 313 26.20 10.44 -9.57
CA ILE A 313 25.34 9.31 -9.27
C ILE A 313 24.14 9.87 -8.50
N ASP A 314 22.92 9.64 -8.99
CA ASP A 314 21.62 10.00 -8.37
C ASP A 314 21.41 11.41 -7.82
N MET A 315 22.48 12.08 -7.33
CA MET A 315 22.40 13.39 -6.67
C MET A 315 21.79 14.50 -7.53
N LEU A 316 22.08 14.47 -8.84
CA LEU A 316 21.62 15.49 -9.77
C LEU A 316 20.28 15.12 -10.45
N ASN A 317 19.64 14.04 -10.06
CA ASN A 317 18.32 13.70 -10.58
C ASN A 317 17.27 14.75 -10.18
N GLU A 318 17.53 15.56 -9.11
CA GLU A 318 16.54 16.48 -8.57
C GLU A 318 17.13 17.85 -8.15
N GLY A 319 16.35 18.89 -8.44
CA GLY A 319 16.45 20.22 -7.83
C GLY A 319 17.71 21.08 -8.09
N VAL A 320 18.76 20.50 -8.63
CA VAL A 320 20.02 21.22 -8.86
C VAL A 320 20.06 21.81 -10.26
N HIS A 321 20.12 23.13 -10.35
CA HIS A 321 20.28 23.84 -11.61
C HIS A 321 21.72 24.28 -11.81
N VAL A 322 22.27 24.02 -12.99
CA VAL A 322 23.60 24.49 -13.43
C VAL A 322 23.42 25.29 -14.71
N GLU A 323 23.81 26.54 -14.67
CA GLU A 323 23.78 27.40 -15.86
C GLU A 323 24.93 27.09 -16.83
N GLY A 324 24.67 27.26 -18.12
CA GLY A 324 25.69 27.12 -19.15
C GLY A 324 26.10 25.67 -19.40
N ILE A 325 25.24 24.70 -19.16
CA ILE A 325 25.48 23.30 -19.51
C ILE A 325 25.39 23.14 -21.04
N SER A 326 26.45 22.59 -21.64
CA SER A 326 26.51 22.32 -23.08
C SER A 326 25.83 21.01 -23.46
N GLY A 327 25.66 20.09 -22.50
CA GLY A 327 24.97 18.83 -22.72
C GLY A 327 25.06 17.86 -21.56
N VAL A 328 24.42 16.70 -21.73
CA VAL A 328 24.48 15.57 -20.82
C VAL A 328 24.97 14.32 -21.51
N ILE A 329 25.69 13.47 -20.80
CA ILE A 329 26.17 12.16 -21.24
C ILE A 329 25.56 11.12 -20.30
N LEU A 330 24.77 10.22 -20.84
CA LEU A 330 24.07 9.19 -20.09
C LEU A 330 24.79 7.86 -20.24
N PHE A 331 25.63 7.46 -19.27
CA PHE A 331 26.22 6.11 -19.21
C PHE A 331 25.36 5.15 -18.39
N ARG A 332 24.30 5.64 -17.78
CA ARG A 332 23.44 4.86 -16.92
C ARG A 332 22.34 4.18 -17.72
N PRO A 333 22.10 2.87 -17.54
CA PRO A 333 20.88 2.22 -18.03
C PRO A 333 19.70 2.74 -17.21
N THR A 334 18.99 3.73 -17.71
CA THR A 334 17.85 4.32 -17.00
C THR A 334 16.59 3.58 -17.41
N ILE A 335 16.12 2.67 -16.56
CA ILE A 335 14.91 1.89 -16.78
C ILE A 335 13.64 2.78 -16.58
N SER A 336 13.75 3.81 -15.73
CA SER A 336 12.64 4.72 -15.43
C SER A 336 12.56 5.88 -16.42
N PRO A 337 11.48 6.00 -17.21
CA PRO A 337 11.27 7.14 -18.11
C PRO A 337 11.30 8.50 -17.42
N ILE A 338 10.96 8.53 -16.13
CA ILE A 338 10.96 9.77 -15.34
C ILE A 338 12.38 10.21 -14.98
N ILE A 339 13.21 9.31 -14.45
CA ILE A 339 14.61 9.62 -14.13
C ILE A 339 15.32 10.06 -15.41
N TYR A 340 15.07 9.37 -16.51
CA TYR A 340 15.58 9.73 -17.84
C TYR A 340 15.22 11.18 -18.20
N LYS A 341 13.94 11.56 -18.11
CA LYS A 341 13.47 12.92 -18.40
C LYS A 341 14.03 13.97 -17.44
N GLN A 342 14.23 13.62 -16.19
CA GLN A 342 14.89 14.48 -15.21
C GLN A 342 16.35 14.73 -15.56
N GLN A 343 17.08 13.69 -16.02
CA GLN A 343 18.48 13.79 -16.41
C GLN A 343 18.67 14.64 -17.67
N ILE A 344 17.91 14.38 -18.74
CA ILE A 344 17.98 15.22 -19.94
C ILE A 344 17.48 16.65 -19.68
N GLY A 345 16.50 16.82 -18.82
CA GLY A 345 16.01 18.14 -18.40
C GLY A 345 17.05 19.01 -17.71
N ARG A 346 18.20 18.45 -17.27
CA ARG A 346 19.33 19.23 -16.72
C ARG A 346 20.07 20.02 -17.78
N ALA A 347 20.06 19.56 -19.02
CA ALA A 347 20.63 20.29 -20.14
C ALA A 347 19.65 21.32 -20.73
N LEU A 348 18.37 21.23 -20.41
CA LEU A 348 17.31 22.06 -20.96
C LEU A 348 16.91 23.14 -19.96
N THR A 349 17.09 24.41 -20.32
CA THR A 349 16.74 25.54 -19.47
C THR A 349 15.87 26.52 -20.23
N ALA A 350 14.77 26.97 -19.62
CA ALA A 350 13.89 27.97 -20.21
C ALA A 350 14.63 29.30 -20.45
N GLY A 351 14.53 29.80 -21.67
CA GLY A 351 15.22 31.03 -22.09
C GLY A 351 16.54 30.79 -22.81
N ASP A 352 17.11 29.57 -22.78
CA ASP A 352 18.28 29.24 -23.58
C ASP A 352 17.91 29.07 -25.05
N THR A 353 18.77 29.56 -25.95
CA THR A 353 18.59 29.47 -27.40
C THR A 353 19.49 28.40 -28.04
N ALA A 354 20.52 27.97 -27.34
CA ALA A 354 21.45 26.93 -27.83
C ALA A 354 20.86 25.53 -27.65
N ALA A 355 20.91 24.73 -28.70
CA ALA A 355 20.51 23.32 -28.63
C ALA A 355 21.53 22.53 -27.80
N PRO A 356 21.20 22.02 -26.60
CA PRO A 356 22.12 21.23 -25.82
C PRO A 356 22.30 19.84 -26.43
N LEU A 357 23.51 19.28 -26.26
CA LEU A 357 23.86 17.92 -26.71
C LEU A 357 23.40 16.90 -25.66
N ILE A 358 22.63 15.91 -26.09
CA ILE A 358 22.33 14.71 -25.29
C ILE A 358 23.06 13.54 -25.94
N LEU A 359 24.04 12.98 -25.25
CA LEU A 359 24.74 11.76 -25.63
C LEU A 359 24.19 10.61 -24.78
N ASP A 360 23.36 9.78 -25.40
CA ASP A 360 22.81 8.58 -24.77
C ASP A 360 23.67 7.38 -25.10
N VAL A 361 24.56 7.04 -24.17
CA VAL A 361 25.51 5.92 -24.31
C VAL A 361 24.86 4.69 -23.71
N VAL A 362 24.18 3.94 -24.55
CA VAL A 362 23.40 2.79 -24.14
C VAL A 362 24.32 1.59 -23.87
N ASN A 363 24.26 1.05 -22.67
CA ASN A 363 24.96 -0.18 -22.29
C ASN A 363 24.04 -1.41 -22.25
N ASN A 364 22.78 -1.25 -22.62
CA ASN A 364 21.81 -2.34 -22.85
C ASN A 364 20.89 -2.01 -24.02
N PHE A 365 20.40 -3.03 -24.71
CA PHE A 365 19.54 -2.84 -25.88
C PHE A 365 18.13 -2.31 -25.52
N GLU A 366 17.70 -2.48 -24.27
CA GLU A 366 16.39 -1.97 -23.80
C GLU A 366 16.38 -0.43 -23.74
N GLY A 367 17.55 0.17 -23.49
CA GLY A 367 17.74 1.62 -23.52
C GLY A 367 17.59 2.26 -24.91
N LEU A 368 17.72 1.49 -25.98
CA LEU A 368 17.57 2.00 -27.37
C LEU A 368 16.15 2.54 -27.67
N THR A 369 15.17 2.20 -26.83
CA THR A 369 13.77 2.67 -26.97
C THR A 369 13.45 3.92 -26.15
N SER A 370 14.38 4.41 -25.31
CA SER A 370 14.14 5.54 -24.37
C SER A 370 13.76 6.83 -25.11
N ILE A 371 14.36 7.10 -26.23
CA ILE A 371 14.12 8.29 -27.05
C ILE A 371 12.68 8.34 -27.61
N SER A 372 12.06 7.18 -27.86
CA SER A 372 10.68 7.09 -28.37
C SER A 372 9.68 7.74 -27.41
N SER A 373 9.95 7.70 -26.12
CA SER A 373 9.07 8.33 -25.10
C SER A 373 8.99 9.84 -25.27
N LEU A 374 10.13 10.54 -25.48
CA LEU A 374 10.13 11.99 -25.69
C LEU A 374 9.53 12.37 -27.04
N GLN A 375 9.85 11.63 -28.11
CA GLN A 375 9.27 11.86 -29.43
C GLN A 375 7.75 11.66 -29.44
N ASN A 376 7.23 10.64 -28.76
CA ASN A 376 5.81 10.39 -28.62
C ASN A 376 5.11 11.51 -27.85
N GLU A 377 5.69 12.01 -26.74
CA GLU A 377 5.15 13.17 -26.04
C GLU A 377 5.08 14.42 -26.90
N MET A 378 6.12 14.66 -27.70
CA MET A 378 6.12 15.79 -28.64
C MET A 378 5.02 15.66 -29.70
N GLN A 379 4.88 14.49 -30.31
CA GLN A 379 3.83 14.24 -31.30
C GLN A 379 2.42 14.39 -30.71
N GLU A 380 2.24 13.90 -29.48
CA GLU A 380 0.96 14.04 -28.78
C GLU A 380 0.65 15.50 -28.42
N ALA A 381 1.67 16.24 -27.95
CA ALA A 381 1.55 17.67 -27.68
C ALA A 381 1.21 18.47 -28.92
N VAL A 382 1.88 18.20 -30.07
CA VAL A 382 1.57 18.81 -31.36
C VAL A 382 0.12 18.54 -31.78
N ARG A 383 -0.32 17.28 -31.74
CA ARG A 383 -1.71 16.91 -32.07
C ARG A 383 -2.72 17.65 -31.17
N ARG A 384 -2.45 17.70 -29.85
CA ARG A 384 -3.33 18.37 -28.89
C ARG A 384 -3.42 19.88 -29.13
N LEU A 385 -2.28 20.54 -29.37
CA LEU A 385 -2.26 21.99 -29.65
C LEU A 385 -3.03 22.34 -30.91
N TYR A 386 -2.86 21.57 -31.98
CA TYR A 386 -3.63 21.78 -33.21
C TYR A 386 -5.14 21.50 -33.03
N ALA A 387 -5.48 20.43 -32.29
CA ALA A 387 -6.88 20.10 -31.98
C ALA A 387 -7.59 21.18 -31.16
N ASN A 388 -6.86 21.87 -30.30
CA ASN A 388 -7.38 22.94 -29.45
C ASN A 388 -7.37 24.33 -30.14
N GLY A 389 -6.95 24.41 -31.39
CA GLY A 389 -6.82 25.69 -32.14
C GLY A 389 -5.64 26.54 -31.67
N GLU A 390 -4.66 25.96 -31.01
CA GLU A 390 -3.45 26.58 -30.45
C GLU A 390 -2.20 26.26 -31.28
N GLY A 391 -2.34 25.97 -32.55
CA GLY A 391 -1.23 25.63 -33.45
C GLY A 391 -0.17 26.73 -33.60
N ASP A 392 -0.51 27.97 -33.31
CA ASP A 392 0.41 29.10 -33.19
C ASP A 392 1.46 28.98 -32.09
N LYS A 393 1.19 28.11 -31.10
CA LYS A 393 2.13 27.80 -30.01
C LYS A 393 3.14 26.70 -30.34
N VAL A 394 3.02 26.05 -31.50
CA VAL A 394 3.96 25.02 -31.95
C VAL A 394 5.19 25.71 -32.55
N VAL A 395 6.28 25.72 -31.82
CA VAL A 395 7.56 26.30 -32.23
C VAL A 395 8.47 25.23 -32.83
N THR A 396 8.48 24.02 -32.27
CA THR A 396 9.32 22.94 -32.69
C THR A 396 8.53 21.64 -32.78
N GLU A 397 8.42 21.04 -33.96
CA GLU A 397 7.74 19.77 -34.14
C GLU A 397 8.67 18.55 -33.98
N ARG A 398 9.98 18.73 -34.21
CA ARG A 398 10.99 17.68 -34.20
C ARG A 398 12.31 18.24 -33.65
N PHE A 399 13.13 17.36 -33.11
CA PHE A 399 14.53 17.65 -32.78
C PHE A 399 15.46 16.72 -33.55
N GLU A 400 16.73 17.12 -33.62
CA GLU A 400 17.76 16.35 -34.34
C GLU A 400 18.09 15.07 -33.56
N VAL A 401 17.89 13.92 -34.19
CA VAL A 401 18.24 12.61 -33.65
C VAL A 401 19.26 11.96 -34.58
N ILE A 402 20.39 11.62 -34.03
CA ILE A 402 21.49 10.93 -34.74
C ILE A 402 21.65 9.56 -34.07
N GLU A 403 21.18 8.54 -34.74
CA GLU A 403 21.32 7.15 -34.30
C GLU A 403 22.58 6.54 -34.91
N GLN A 404 23.66 6.48 -34.13
CA GLN A 404 24.93 5.82 -34.55
C GLN A 404 24.77 4.29 -34.67
N VAL A 405 23.68 3.76 -34.11
CA VAL A 405 23.40 2.32 -34.02
C VAL A 405 22.02 1.97 -34.53
N GLN A 406 21.50 2.69 -35.55
CA GLN A 406 20.19 2.47 -36.11
C GLN A 406 19.96 1.02 -36.56
N ASP A 407 20.95 0.44 -37.26
CA ASP A 407 20.88 -0.95 -37.72
C ASP A 407 20.84 -1.93 -36.52
N CYS A 408 21.64 -1.65 -35.47
CA CYS A 408 21.61 -2.44 -34.24
C CYS A 408 20.25 -2.39 -33.57
N ARG A 409 19.59 -1.24 -33.53
CA ARG A 409 18.23 -1.09 -32.98
C ARG A 409 17.22 -1.90 -33.75
N VAL A 410 17.20 -1.78 -35.06
CA VAL A 410 16.25 -2.54 -35.90
C VAL A 410 16.45 -4.05 -35.74
N LEU A 411 17.71 -4.52 -35.70
CA LEU A 411 18.02 -5.94 -35.49
C LEU A 411 17.62 -6.39 -34.07
N PHE A 412 17.83 -5.56 -33.08
CA PHE A 412 17.43 -5.83 -31.70
C PHE A 412 15.89 -5.90 -31.56
N GLU A 413 15.17 -4.95 -32.16
CA GLU A 413 13.70 -4.96 -32.17
C GLU A 413 13.14 -6.22 -32.85
N ARG A 414 13.76 -6.68 -33.96
CA ARG A 414 13.40 -7.94 -34.62
C ARG A 414 13.64 -9.15 -33.72
N LEU A 415 14.81 -9.22 -33.08
CA LEU A 415 15.14 -10.28 -32.12
C LEU A 415 14.14 -10.29 -30.98
N GLN A 416 13.85 -9.13 -30.39
CA GLN A 416 12.91 -8.98 -29.28
C GLN A 416 11.48 -9.36 -29.67
N ALA A 417 11.02 -8.92 -30.85
CA ALA A 417 9.70 -9.29 -31.37
C ALA A 417 9.59 -10.80 -31.61
N SER A 418 10.63 -11.43 -32.15
CA SER A 418 10.67 -12.87 -32.37
C SER A 418 10.67 -13.66 -31.04
N LEU A 419 11.46 -13.23 -30.04
CA LEU A 419 11.43 -13.81 -28.69
C LEU A 419 10.09 -13.57 -27.97
N SER A 420 9.46 -12.42 -28.20
CA SER A 420 8.15 -12.09 -27.64
C SER A 420 7.03 -12.90 -28.31
N SER A 421 7.10 -13.15 -29.62
CA SER A 421 6.15 -14.00 -30.30
C SER A 421 6.18 -15.45 -29.80
N SER A 422 7.38 -15.95 -29.44
CA SER A 422 7.53 -17.23 -28.75
C SER A 422 6.86 -17.20 -27.38
N TRP A 423 7.04 -16.14 -26.62
CA TRP A 423 6.38 -15.94 -25.32
C TRP A 423 4.86 -15.83 -25.49
N GLU A 424 4.38 -15.11 -26.48
CA GLU A 424 2.94 -14.97 -26.81
C GLU A 424 2.28 -16.33 -27.11
N HIS A 425 2.98 -17.21 -27.81
CA HIS A 425 2.45 -18.52 -28.09
C HIS A 425 2.25 -19.35 -26.82
N TYR A 426 3.25 -19.35 -25.91
CA TYR A 426 3.08 -20.00 -24.60
C TYR A 426 2.04 -19.32 -23.73
N PHE A 427 1.94 -17.99 -23.78
CA PHE A 427 0.92 -17.25 -23.03
C PHE A 427 -0.50 -17.56 -23.53
N SER A 428 -0.68 -17.67 -24.85
CA SER A 428 -1.96 -18.10 -25.43
C SER A 428 -2.38 -19.49 -24.93
N GLU A 429 -1.45 -20.44 -24.94
CA GLU A 429 -1.71 -21.79 -24.41
C GLU A 429 -1.98 -21.79 -22.90
N ALA A 430 -1.28 -20.93 -22.13
CA ALA A 430 -1.56 -20.74 -20.72
C ALA A 430 -2.95 -20.16 -20.46
N SER A 431 -3.39 -19.24 -21.33
CA SER A 431 -4.73 -18.64 -21.25
C SER A 431 -5.83 -19.67 -21.57
N ILE A 432 -5.60 -20.55 -22.54
CA ILE A 432 -6.51 -21.65 -22.86
C ILE A 432 -6.60 -22.60 -21.68
N TYR A 433 -5.45 -23.01 -21.12
CA TYR A 433 -5.42 -23.88 -19.95
C TYR A 433 -6.17 -23.28 -18.75
N TYR A 434 -5.98 -21.97 -18.50
CA TYR A 434 -6.70 -21.24 -17.44
C TYR A 434 -8.22 -21.23 -17.68
N ALA A 435 -8.65 -21.00 -18.93
CA ALA A 435 -10.07 -21.01 -19.27
C ALA A 435 -10.73 -22.39 -19.06
N GLU A 436 -9.97 -23.48 -19.25
CA GLU A 436 -10.45 -24.86 -19.08
C GLU A 436 -10.42 -25.33 -17.63
N HIS A 437 -9.43 -24.89 -16.83
CA HIS A 437 -9.14 -25.46 -15.51
C HIS A 437 -9.36 -24.47 -14.36
N GLY A 438 -9.54 -23.14 -14.65
CA GLY A 438 -9.72 -22.11 -13.66
C GLY A 438 -8.45 -21.66 -12.91
N ASP A 439 -7.30 -22.32 -13.14
CA ASP A 439 -6.00 -21.97 -12.55
C ASP A 439 -4.83 -22.26 -13.49
N LEU A 440 -3.62 -21.82 -13.12
CA LEU A 440 -2.35 -22.17 -13.78
C LEU A 440 -1.51 -23.18 -12.98
N ASN A 441 -2.16 -24.12 -12.32
CA ASN A 441 -1.49 -25.17 -11.56
C ASN A 441 -1.04 -26.35 -12.47
N VAL A 442 -0.42 -25.99 -13.59
CA VAL A 442 -0.03 -26.89 -14.66
C VAL A 442 1.03 -27.88 -14.17
N PRO A 443 0.83 -29.19 -14.31
CA PRO A 443 1.84 -30.20 -13.98
C PRO A 443 3.14 -29.99 -14.75
N LYS A 444 4.30 -30.18 -14.12
CA LYS A 444 5.62 -29.98 -14.76
C LYS A 444 5.76 -30.70 -16.11
N ARG A 445 5.17 -31.92 -16.24
CA ARG A 445 5.26 -32.75 -17.43
C ARG A 445 4.14 -32.50 -18.45
N TYR A 446 3.27 -31.53 -18.17
CA TYR A 446 2.16 -31.22 -19.07
C TYR A 446 2.68 -30.59 -20.36
N THR A 447 2.25 -31.17 -21.46
CA THR A 447 2.51 -30.70 -22.82
C THR A 447 1.17 -30.44 -23.49
N THR A 448 1.02 -29.29 -24.13
CA THR A 448 -0.22 -28.94 -24.86
C THR A 448 -0.44 -29.88 -26.06
N PRO A 449 -1.65 -29.97 -26.61
CA PRO A 449 -1.90 -30.72 -27.85
C PRO A 449 -0.99 -30.32 -29.01
N GLY A 450 -0.53 -29.06 -29.05
CA GLY A 450 0.45 -28.55 -30.02
C GLY A 450 1.91 -28.89 -29.73
N GLY A 451 2.19 -29.69 -28.69
CA GLY A 451 3.54 -30.13 -28.35
C GLY A 451 4.35 -29.19 -27.47
N LEU A 452 3.77 -28.09 -26.94
CA LEU A 452 4.46 -27.13 -26.10
C LEU A 452 4.51 -27.60 -24.64
N SER A 453 5.70 -27.59 -24.06
CA SER A 453 5.93 -27.95 -22.64
C SER A 453 5.48 -26.82 -21.69
N LEU A 454 4.17 -26.60 -21.57
CA LEU A 454 3.57 -25.48 -20.84
C LEU A 454 3.96 -25.49 -19.35
N GLY A 455 3.94 -26.67 -18.71
CA GLY A 455 4.31 -26.79 -17.30
C GLY A 455 5.75 -26.38 -17.01
N VAL A 456 6.68 -26.72 -17.90
CA VAL A 456 8.09 -26.29 -17.79
C VAL A 456 8.21 -24.78 -18.00
N TRP A 457 7.50 -24.23 -18.98
CA TRP A 457 7.53 -22.80 -19.26
C TRP A 457 7.04 -21.96 -18.08
N LEU A 458 5.93 -22.32 -17.47
CA LEU A 458 5.39 -21.62 -16.29
C LEU A 458 6.36 -21.67 -15.09
N ILE A 459 7.03 -22.82 -14.88
CA ILE A 459 8.08 -22.93 -13.87
C ILE A 459 9.26 -21.99 -14.20
N THR A 460 9.61 -21.91 -15.47
CA THR A 460 10.68 -21.01 -15.94
C THR A 460 10.31 -19.53 -15.67
N GLN A 461 9.07 -19.11 -15.98
CA GLN A 461 8.62 -17.74 -15.69
C GLN A 461 8.74 -17.43 -14.18
N ARG A 462 8.34 -18.36 -13.30
CA ARG A 462 8.49 -18.20 -11.83
C ARG A 462 9.95 -18.00 -11.43
N ARG A 463 10.83 -18.85 -11.95
CA ARG A 463 12.28 -18.82 -11.63
C ARG A 463 12.98 -17.57 -12.16
N VAL A 464 12.57 -17.06 -13.33
CA VAL A 464 13.04 -15.78 -13.88
C VAL A 464 12.66 -14.62 -12.97
N ARG A 465 11.39 -14.55 -12.56
CA ARG A 465 10.91 -13.49 -11.66
C ARG A 465 11.61 -13.52 -10.29
N GLU A 466 11.91 -14.71 -9.76
CA GLU A 466 12.63 -14.91 -8.50
C GLU A 466 14.15 -14.69 -8.63
N GLY A 467 14.66 -14.38 -9.82
CA GLY A 467 16.10 -14.21 -10.06
C GLY A 467 16.92 -15.49 -9.96
N GLN A 468 16.28 -16.67 -9.95
CA GLN A 468 16.98 -17.97 -9.83
C GLN A 468 17.64 -18.41 -11.14
N ILE A 469 17.20 -17.88 -12.26
CA ILE A 469 17.77 -18.13 -13.59
C ILE A 469 17.80 -16.83 -14.37
N GLN A 470 18.77 -16.71 -15.27
CA GLN A 470 18.89 -15.57 -16.17
C GLN A 470 17.67 -15.48 -17.10
N GLY A 471 17.08 -14.30 -17.21
CA GLY A 471 15.93 -13.99 -18.04
C GLY A 471 15.25 -12.72 -17.55
N ASP A 472 14.47 -12.08 -18.41
CA ASP A 472 13.68 -10.90 -18.07
C ASP A 472 12.21 -11.14 -18.36
N LEU A 473 11.38 -10.69 -17.43
CA LEU A 473 9.97 -10.51 -17.63
C LEU A 473 9.66 -9.02 -17.56
N THR A 474 9.05 -8.51 -18.60
CA THR A 474 8.57 -7.11 -18.57
C THR A 474 7.40 -6.99 -17.59
N GLN A 475 7.18 -5.79 -17.04
CA GLN A 475 6.02 -5.52 -16.18
C GLN A 475 4.69 -5.86 -16.88
N GLN A 476 4.60 -5.62 -18.19
CA GLN A 476 3.44 -5.97 -18.99
C GLN A 476 3.22 -7.49 -19.05
N GLN A 477 4.27 -8.28 -19.23
CA GLN A 477 4.19 -9.75 -19.23
C GLN A 477 3.79 -10.29 -17.86
N ILE A 478 4.32 -9.70 -16.78
CA ILE A 478 3.94 -10.04 -15.42
C ILE A 478 2.46 -9.77 -15.20
N ALA A 479 1.98 -8.55 -15.51
CA ALA A 479 0.58 -8.18 -15.35
C ALA A 479 -0.37 -9.07 -16.16
N ARG A 480 0.03 -9.48 -17.38
CA ARG A 480 -0.75 -10.41 -18.19
C ARG A 480 -0.82 -11.81 -17.59
N LEU A 481 0.29 -12.31 -17.05
CA LEU A 481 0.30 -13.60 -16.33
C LEU A 481 -0.54 -13.52 -15.05
N ASP A 482 -0.49 -12.41 -14.33
CA ASP A 482 -1.34 -12.16 -13.16
C ASP A 482 -2.83 -12.20 -13.53
N SER A 483 -3.20 -11.60 -14.68
CA SER A 483 -4.60 -11.56 -15.16
C SER A 483 -5.20 -12.94 -15.46
N ILE A 484 -4.38 -13.95 -15.69
CA ILE A 484 -4.77 -15.35 -15.87
C ILE A 484 -4.43 -16.23 -14.67
N GLY A 485 -4.34 -15.64 -13.47
CA GLY A 485 -4.20 -16.38 -12.21
C GLY A 485 -2.80 -16.97 -11.96
N MET A 486 -1.74 -16.36 -12.50
CA MET A 486 -0.37 -16.81 -12.24
C MET A 486 0.03 -16.59 -10.79
N VAL A 487 0.31 -17.66 -10.07
CA VAL A 487 0.90 -17.61 -8.74
C VAL A 487 2.41 -17.73 -8.84
N TRP A 488 3.14 -16.72 -8.35
CA TRP A 488 4.58 -16.59 -8.52
C TRP A 488 5.43 -17.30 -7.46
N GLY A 489 4.82 -17.84 -6.42
CA GLY A 489 5.54 -18.50 -5.36
C GLY A 489 5.98 -19.94 -5.69
N ASN A 490 6.72 -20.54 -4.78
CA ASN A 490 7.05 -21.95 -4.83
C ASN A 490 5.77 -22.82 -4.71
N ARG A 491 5.89 -24.14 -4.86
CA ARG A 491 4.76 -25.09 -4.80
C ARG A 491 3.89 -24.94 -3.53
N LYS A 492 4.50 -24.51 -2.41
CA LYS A 492 3.76 -24.27 -1.16
C LYS A 492 2.90 -23.01 -1.24
N GLU A 493 3.37 -22.00 -1.95
CA GLU A 493 2.61 -20.74 -2.16
C GLU A 493 1.42 -20.98 -3.10
N ILE A 494 1.64 -21.72 -4.17
CA ILE A 494 0.58 -22.12 -5.12
C ILE A 494 -0.51 -22.92 -4.41
N ALA A 495 -0.09 -23.92 -3.59
CA ALA A 495 -1.04 -24.72 -2.81
C ALA A 495 -1.80 -23.88 -1.75
N TRP A 496 -1.16 -22.87 -1.21
CA TRP A 496 -1.82 -21.93 -0.29
C TRP A 496 -2.89 -21.13 -1.01
N GLN A 497 -2.53 -20.49 -2.14
CA GLN A 497 -3.44 -19.64 -2.89
C GLN A 497 -4.68 -20.41 -3.37
N HIS A 498 -4.48 -21.63 -3.87
CA HIS A 498 -5.60 -22.49 -4.29
C HIS A 498 -6.55 -22.81 -3.13
N GLY A 499 -6.00 -23.10 -1.94
CA GLY A 499 -6.83 -23.33 -0.76
C GLY A 499 -7.55 -22.07 -0.28
N PHE A 500 -6.90 -20.91 -0.39
CA PHE A 500 -7.48 -19.63 -0.02
C PHE A 500 -8.64 -19.23 -0.95
N GLU A 501 -8.48 -19.39 -2.26
CA GLU A 501 -9.55 -19.14 -3.23
C GLU A 501 -10.75 -20.07 -3.05
N ALA A 502 -10.50 -21.35 -2.78
CA ALA A 502 -11.57 -22.30 -2.46
C ALA A 502 -12.32 -21.89 -1.17
N ALA A 503 -11.58 -21.41 -0.15
CA ALA A 503 -12.19 -20.91 1.09
C ALA A 503 -13.04 -19.65 0.85
N LYS A 504 -12.56 -18.74 0.01
CA LYS A 504 -13.30 -17.52 -0.37
C LYS A 504 -14.59 -17.87 -1.11
N LYS A 505 -14.55 -18.74 -2.10
CA LYS A 505 -15.75 -19.24 -2.81
C LYS A 505 -16.78 -19.87 -1.84
N TYR A 506 -16.28 -20.61 -0.85
CA TYR A 506 -17.14 -21.22 0.17
C TYR A 506 -17.81 -20.15 1.03
N HIS A 507 -17.04 -19.17 1.51
CA HIS A 507 -17.56 -18.04 2.28
C HIS A 507 -18.62 -17.25 1.50
N ASP A 508 -18.35 -16.94 0.23
CA ASP A 508 -19.28 -16.20 -0.63
C ASP A 508 -20.62 -16.95 -0.82
N THR A 509 -20.59 -18.29 -0.73
CA THR A 509 -21.75 -19.15 -0.89
C THR A 509 -22.53 -19.36 0.42
N TYR A 510 -21.84 -19.55 1.55
CA TYR A 510 -22.43 -19.98 2.82
C TYR A 510 -22.36 -18.92 3.92
N GLY A 511 -21.61 -17.83 3.73
CA GLY A 511 -21.48 -16.72 4.67
C GLY A 511 -20.55 -16.96 5.86
N ASP A 512 -19.95 -18.15 5.96
CA ASP A 512 -19.00 -18.50 7.01
C ASP A 512 -17.94 -19.50 6.52
N LEU A 513 -16.91 -19.78 7.33
CA LEU A 513 -15.91 -20.84 7.10
C LEU A 513 -15.99 -21.99 8.12
N LEU A 514 -17.22 -22.36 8.51
CA LEU A 514 -17.49 -23.55 9.33
C LEU A 514 -17.46 -24.85 8.49
N VAL A 515 -16.45 -24.97 7.66
CA VAL A 515 -16.30 -26.06 6.69
C VAL A 515 -16.15 -27.40 7.41
N ALA A 516 -16.96 -28.39 7.02
CA ALA A 516 -16.84 -29.75 7.53
C ALA A 516 -15.52 -30.38 7.09
N GLY A 517 -14.84 -31.13 7.97
CA GLY A 517 -13.51 -31.69 7.70
C GLY A 517 -13.43 -32.63 6.50
N LYS A 518 -14.54 -33.20 6.04
CA LYS A 518 -14.64 -34.08 4.85
C LYS A 518 -15.19 -33.36 3.62
N TYR A 519 -15.39 -32.04 3.71
CA TYR A 519 -15.96 -31.27 2.61
C TYR A 519 -14.95 -31.18 1.45
N VAL A 520 -15.45 -31.49 0.26
CA VAL A 520 -14.78 -31.32 -1.02
C VAL A 520 -15.62 -30.34 -1.81
N ASP A 521 -14.99 -29.33 -2.40
CA ASP A 521 -15.71 -28.34 -3.18
C ASP A 521 -16.23 -28.92 -4.52
N PRO A 522 -17.08 -28.22 -5.26
CA PRO A 522 -17.60 -28.69 -6.55
C PRO A 522 -16.52 -28.96 -7.61
N GLU A 523 -15.32 -28.38 -7.44
CA GLU A 523 -14.18 -28.53 -8.35
C GLU A 523 -13.26 -29.71 -7.93
N GLY A 524 -13.63 -30.45 -6.86
CA GLY A 524 -12.88 -31.61 -6.38
C GLY A 524 -11.77 -31.28 -5.38
N TYR A 525 -11.66 -30.04 -4.89
CA TYR A 525 -10.64 -29.64 -3.92
C TYR A 525 -11.04 -30.01 -2.48
N PRO A 526 -10.18 -30.68 -1.69
CA PRO A 526 -10.50 -31.11 -0.33
C PRO A 526 -10.40 -29.96 0.67
N LEU A 527 -11.28 -28.94 0.52
CA LEU A 527 -11.27 -27.71 1.31
C LEU A 527 -11.35 -27.98 2.83
N GLY A 528 -12.17 -28.96 3.25
CA GLY A 528 -12.28 -29.31 4.66
C GLY A 528 -10.96 -29.72 5.30
N GLN A 529 -10.15 -30.50 4.57
CA GLN A 529 -8.82 -30.92 5.03
C GLN A 529 -7.83 -29.75 5.04
N TRP A 530 -7.90 -28.86 4.03
CA TRP A 530 -7.06 -27.67 3.98
C TRP A 530 -7.35 -26.72 5.16
N ILE A 531 -8.61 -26.47 5.48
CA ILE A 531 -9.04 -25.66 6.64
C ILE A 531 -8.54 -26.27 7.94
N LEU A 532 -8.70 -27.59 8.14
CA LEU A 532 -8.20 -28.29 9.33
C LEU A 532 -6.68 -28.13 9.48
N LYS A 533 -5.93 -28.33 8.41
CA LYS A 533 -4.47 -28.17 8.39
C LYS A 533 -4.06 -26.73 8.69
N THR A 534 -4.77 -25.78 8.16
CA THR A 534 -4.51 -24.34 8.36
C THR A 534 -4.77 -23.92 9.82
N ARG A 535 -5.86 -24.42 10.44
CA ARG A 535 -6.12 -24.25 11.88
C ARG A 535 -4.99 -24.83 12.73
N GLN A 536 -4.53 -26.05 12.37
CA GLN A 536 -3.42 -26.68 13.09
C GLN A 536 -2.10 -25.89 12.93
N GLN A 537 -1.84 -25.34 11.75
CA GLN A 537 -0.65 -24.52 11.52
C GLN A 537 -0.66 -23.22 12.37
N LYS A 538 -1.82 -22.56 12.52
CA LYS A 538 -1.96 -21.40 13.41
C LYS A 538 -1.72 -21.80 14.86
N LEU A 539 -2.34 -22.88 15.32
CA LEU A 539 -2.17 -23.39 16.68
C LEU A 539 -0.71 -23.70 17.01
N ASN A 540 0.04 -24.20 16.04
CA ASN A 540 1.46 -24.52 16.18
C ASN A 540 2.39 -23.32 15.94
N GLY A 541 1.87 -22.10 15.71
CA GLY A 541 2.67 -20.90 15.43
C GLY A 541 3.43 -20.94 14.09
N CYS A 542 3.01 -21.82 13.16
CA CYS A 542 3.69 -22.04 11.87
C CYS A 542 3.04 -21.27 10.71
N LEU A 543 1.91 -20.59 10.93
CA LEU A 543 1.22 -19.81 9.91
C LEU A 543 1.69 -18.35 9.97
N LYS A 544 2.02 -17.78 8.82
CA LYS A 544 2.44 -16.37 8.72
C LYS A 544 1.29 -15.44 9.09
N GLU A 545 1.60 -14.31 9.74
CA GLU A 545 0.58 -13.33 10.17
C GLU A 545 -0.22 -12.75 9.00
N GLU A 546 0.43 -12.49 7.85
CA GLU A 546 -0.23 -12.04 6.62
C GLU A 546 -1.34 -13.00 6.16
N ARG A 547 -1.09 -14.31 6.28
CA ARG A 547 -2.06 -15.36 5.92
C ARG A 547 -3.18 -15.49 6.94
N ILE A 548 -2.88 -15.21 8.20
CA ILE A 548 -3.89 -15.14 9.26
C ILE A 548 -4.84 -13.98 8.96
N ALA A 549 -4.30 -12.79 8.68
CA ALA A 549 -5.09 -11.60 8.36
C ALA A 549 -5.99 -11.83 7.12
N GLN A 550 -5.44 -12.40 6.03
CA GLN A 550 -6.22 -12.73 4.83
C GLN A 550 -7.40 -13.68 5.13
N LEU A 551 -7.19 -14.66 6.00
CA LEU A 551 -8.26 -15.58 6.39
C LEU A 551 -9.26 -14.94 7.35
N ASP A 552 -8.82 -14.05 8.22
CA ASP A 552 -9.70 -13.29 9.12
C ASP A 552 -10.66 -12.37 8.32
N GLU A 553 -10.17 -11.73 7.24
CA GLU A 553 -10.97 -10.91 6.34
C GLU A 553 -12.13 -11.68 5.69
N ILE A 554 -11.94 -12.97 5.40
CA ILE A 554 -13.00 -13.83 4.87
C ILE A 554 -13.71 -14.66 5.97
N GLY A 555 -13.67 -14.20 7.22
CA GLY A 555 -14.44 -14.80 8.31
C GLY A 555 -13.95 -16.16 8.78
N MET A 556 -12.64 -16.41 8.79
CA MET A 556 -12.08 -17.70 9.23
C MET A 556 -12.40 -17.99 10.69
N VAL A 557 -13.05 -19.10 10.91
CA VAL A 557 -13.32 -19.61 12.25
C VAL A 557 -12.15 -20.48 12.71
N TRP A 558 -11.32 -19.95 13.60
CA TRP A 558 -10.12 -20.66 14.07
C TRP A 558 -10.41 -21.75 15.08
N SER A 559 -11.39 -21.54 15.96
CA SER A 559 -11.86 -22.52 16.94
C SER A 559 -13.34 -22.84 16.68
N ILE A 560 -13.59 -24.04 16.19
CA ILE A 560 -14.98 -24.52 15.99
C ILE A 560 -15.70 -24.64 17.34
N PHE A 561 -14.94 -24.91 18.40
CA PHE A 561 -15.51 -25.03 19.73
C PHE A 561 -16.02 -23.69 20.23
N ASP A 562 -15.20 -22.63 20.08
CA ASP A 562 -15.58 -21.29 20.53
C ASP A 562 -16.73 -20.74 19.69
N ALA A 563 -16.70 -20.91 18.37
CA ALA A 563 -17.79 -20.48 17.50
C ALA A 563 -19.12 -21.17 17.82
N LYS A 564 -19.11 -22.47 18.11
CA LYS A 564 -20.32 -23.20 18.55
C LYS A 564 -20.78 -22.73 19.93
N TRP A 565 -19.83 -22.41 20.82
CA TRP A 565 -20.16 -21.88 22.13
C TRP A 565 -20.81 -20.50 22.00
N GLU A 566 -20.25 -19.60 21.19
CA GLU A 566 -20.80 -18.26 20.94
C GLU A 566 -22.22 -18.31 20.35
N LYS A 567 -22.42 -19.17 19.36
CA LYS A 567 -23.75 -19.36 18.76
C LYS A 567 -24.79 -19.81 19.80
N ALA A 568 -24.42 -20.80 20.61
CA ALA A 568 -25.31 -21.31 21.65
C ALA A 568 -25.52 -20.30 22.79
N TYR A 569 -24.50 -19.52 23.13
CA TYR A 569 -24.58 -18.44 24.11
C TYR A 569 -25.53 -17.34 23.63
N ALA A 570 -25.44 -16.91 22.37
CA ALA A 570 -26.36 -15.94 21.78
C ALA A 570 -27.84 -16.40 21.87
N LEU A 571 -28.08 -17.69 21.62
CA LEU A 571 -29.42 -18.29 21.78
C LEU A 571 -29.88 -18.33 23.26
N ALA A 572 -28.94 -18.52 24.19
CA ALA A 572 -29.23 -18.47 25.62
C ALA A 572 -29.54 -17.05 26.08
N VAL A 573 -28.85 -16.04 25.55
CA VAL A 573 -29.15 -14.62 25.79
C VAL A 573 -30.57 -14.27 25.28
N ALA A 574 -30.87 -14.62 24.04
CA ALA A 574 -32.20 -14.37 23.46
C ALA A 574 -33.32 -15.03 24.29
N TYR A 575 -33.12 -16.27 24.74
CA TYR A 575 -34.08 -16.95 25.60
C TYR A 575 -34.22 -16.23 26.95
N TYR A 576 -33.12 -15.75 27.54
CA TYR A 576 -33.14 -15.01 28.79
C TYR A 576 -33.89 -13.66 28.66
N GLU A 577 -33.67 -12.94 27.57
CA GLU A 577 -34.34 -11.68 27.28
C GLU A 577 -35.86 -11.86 27.13
N GLU A 578 -36.28 -12.96 26.50
CA GLU A 578 -37.70 -13.28 26.31
C GLU A 578 -38.37 -13.78 27.59
N ASN A 579 -37.69 -14.62 28.39
CA ASN A 579 -38.28 -15.36 29.50
C ASN A 579 -37.85 -14.88 30.90
N GLY A 580 -36.88 -13.94 30.99
CA GLY A 580 -36.34 -13.41 32.26
C GLY A 580 -35.52 -14.41 33.06
N ASN A 581 -35.28 -15.63 32.55
CA ASN A 581 -34.53 -16.68 33.24
C ASN A 581 -34.01 -17.76 32.27
N LEU A 582 -33.08 -18.58 32.72
CA LEU A 582 -32.58 -19.76 31.99
C LEU A 582 -33.17 -21.08 32.47
N ASN A 583 -34.49 -21.12 32.81
CA ASN A 583 -35.18 -22.33 33.23
C ASN A 583 -35.53 -23.25 32.04
N ILE A 584 -34.51 -23.64 31.28
CA ILE A 584 -34.63 -24.40 30.05
C ILE A 584 -34.63 -25.91 30.36
N PRO A 585 -35.68 -26.66 29.98
CA PRO A 585 -35.65 -28.12 30.05
C PRO A 585 -34.53 -28.71 29.19
N ARG A 586 -33.92 -29.82 29.63
CA ARG A 586 -32.87 -30.47 28.85
C ARG A 586 -33.30 -30.89 27.44
N SER A 587 -34.61 -31.18 27.27
CA SER A 587 -35.20 -31.54 25.99
C SER A 587 -35.52 -30.35 25.08
N TYR A 588 -35.32 -29.12 25.55
CA TYR A 588 -35.65 -27.91 24.78
C TYR A 588 -34.78 -27.78 23.55
N VAL A 589 -35.43 -27.55 22.42
CA VAL A 589 -34.83 -27.29 21.11
C VAL A 589 -35.40 -25.96 20.62
N THR A 590 -34.56 -25.08 20.13
CA THR A 590 -34.99 -23.79 19.56
C THR A 590 -35.73 -24.00 18.23
N ALA A 591 -36.42 -22.98 17.74
CA ALA A 591 -37.11 -23.01 16.44
C ALA A 591 -36.12 -23.31 15.27
N ALA A 592 -34.85 -22.97 15.44
CA ALA A 592 -33.77 -23.27 14.48
C ALA A 592 -33.18 -24.70 14.62
N GLY A 593 -33.74 -25.53 15.46
CA GLY A 593 -33.30 -26.91 15.65
C GLY A 593 -32.12 -27.10 16.60
N GLU A 594 -31.66 -26.05 17.30
CA GLU A 594 -30.54 -26.13 18.23
C GLU A 594 -30.92 -26.63 19.59
N ARG A 595 -30.19 -27.60 20.13
CA ARG A 595 -30.50 -28.27 21.43
C ARG A 595 -30.00 -27.43 22.63
N LEU A 596 -30.57 -26.25 22.83
CA LEU A 596 -30.15 -25.30 23.86
C LEU A 596 -30.18 -25.90 25.28
N GLY A 597 -31.20 -26.71 25.61
CA GLY A 597 -31.30 -27.36 26.92
C GLY A 597 -30.15 -28.33 27.20
N VAL A 598 -29.69 -29.08 26.19
CA VAL A 598 -28.52 -29.97 26.31
C VAL A 598 -27.24 -29.14 26.47
N TRP A 599 -27.10 -28.06 25.71
CA TRP A 599 -25.94 -27.19 25.80
C TRP A 599 -25.79 -26.59 27.20
N LEU A 600 -26.83 -26.02 27.79
CA LEU A 600 -26.82 -25.49 29.15
C LEU A 600 -26.47 -26.57 30.19
N ALA A 601 -27.02 -27.76 30.06
CA ALA A 601 -26.71 -28.87 30.96
C ALA A 601 -25.21 -29.27 30.84
N ASN A 602 -24.63 -29.18 29.64
CA ASN A 602 -23.18 -29.41 29.43
C ASN A 602 -22.32 -28.31 30.06
N GLN A 603 -22.78 -27.03 30.06
CA GLN A 603 -22.06 -25.98 30.77
C GLN A 603 -22.07 -26.23 32.27
N GLN A 604 -23.22 -26.61 32.86
CA GLN A 604 -23.34 -27.00 34.27
C GLN A 604 -22.38 -28.17 34.65
N TRP A 605 -22.27 -29.17 33.77
CA TRP A 605 -21.38 -30.30 34.00
C TRP A 605 -19.87 -29.94 33.83
N SER A 606 -19.56 -28.95 32.96
CA SER A 606 -18.21 -28.51 32.67
C SER A 606 -17.64 -27.59 33.76
N TYR A 607 -18.49 -26.80 34.42
CA TYR A 607 -18.11 -25.82 35.44
C TYR A 607 -17.30 -26.42 36.60
N PRO A 608 -17.80 -27.46 37.33
CA PRO A 608 -17.06 -28.02 38.45
C PRO A 608 -15.79 -28.76 38.03
N LYS A 609 -15.60 -29.01 36.73
CA LYS A 609 -14.41 -29.66 36.14
C LYS A 609 -13.37 -28.67 35.67
N GLY A 610 -13.57 -27.37 35.86
CA GLY A 610 -12.66 -26.34 35.39
C GLY A 610 -12.48 -26.27 33.89
N LYS A 611 -13.48 -26.70 33.10
CA LYS A 611 -13.43 -26.73 31.61
C LYS A 611 -13.95 -25.47 30.94
N LEU A 612 -14.45 -24.51 31.69
CA LEU A 612 -14.91 -23.23 31.22
C LEU A 612 -13.88 -22.16 31.55
N THR A 613 -13.69 -21.18 30.65
CA THR A 613 -12.88 -20.02 30.93
C THR A 613 -13.55 -19.08 31.90
N GLU A 614 -12.80 -18.24 32.62
CA GLU A 614 -13.37 -17.23 33.52
C GLU A 614 -14.35 -16.30 32.80
N GLU A 615 -14.03 -15.90 31.57
CA GLU A 615 -14.90 -15.08 30.71
C GLU A 615 -16.23 -15.80 30.41
N GLN A 616 -16.18 -17.08 30.06
CA GLN A 616 -17.39 -17.87 29.79
C GLN A 616 -18.27 -17.98 31.02
N ILE A 617 -17.68 -18.19 32.19
CA ILE A 617 -18.38 -18.25 33.48
C ILE A 617 -19.06 -16.90 33.77
N GLU A 618 -18.32 -15.80 33.63
CA GLU A 618 -18.84 -14.46 33.90
C GLU A 618 -20.01 -14.11 32.95
N ARG A 619 -19.86 -14.42 31.67
CA ARG A 619 -20.90 -14.19 30.64
C ARG A 619 -22.17 -15.00 30.96
N LEU A 620 -22.03 -16.27 31.33
CA LEU A 620 -23.15 -17.11 31.73
C LEU A 620 -23.81 -16.62 33.04
N ASN A 621 -23.03 -16.10 33.99
CA ASN A 621 -23.56 -15.50 35.21
C ASN A 621 -24.45 -14.26 34.92
N ARG A 622 -24.04 -13.41 33.95
CA ARG A 622 -24.80 -12.21 33.55
C ARG A 622 -26.20 -12.52 33.07
N ILE A 623 -26.41 -13.68 32.47
CA ILE A 623 -27.74 -14.15 32.00
C ILE A 623 -28.40 -15.10 33.00
N GLY A 624 -27.97 -15.07 34.27
CA GLY A 624 -28.64 -15.80 35.35
C GLY A 624 -28.39 -17.31 35.33
N MET A 625 -27.23 -17.77 34.88
CA MET A 625 -26.87 -19.19 34.89
C MET A 625 -26.75 -19.71 36.31
N TYR A 626 -27.48 -20.79 36.59
CA TYR A 626 -27.40 -21.50 37.85
C TYR A 626 -26.46 -22.70 37.76
N TRP A 627 -25.46 -22.77 38.63
CA TRP A 627 -24.42 -23.80 38.58
C TRP A 627 -24.67 -25.02 39.46
N GLY A 628 -25.72 -25.00 40.29
CA GLY A 628 -26.08 -26.12 41.17
C GLY A 628 -26.85 -27.21 40.44
N ASN A 629 -27.08 -28.33 41.15
CA ASN A 629 -27.91 -29.44 40.61
C ASN A 629 -29.39 -29.07 40.57
N ARG A 630 -30.20 -29.87 39.86
CA ARG A 630 -31.64 -29.64 39.67
C ARG A 630 -32.41 -29.58 41.01
N ASN A 631 -31.99 -30.38 42.00
CA ASN A 631 -32.67 -30.41 43.32
C ASN A 631 -32.39 -29.13 44.11
N ASP A 632 -31.16 -28.59 44.03
CA ASP A 632 -30.78 -27.34 44.64
C ASP A 632 -31.55 -26.15 44.00
N ARG A 633 -31.72 -26.17 42.70
CA ARG A 633 -32.47 -25.16 41.97
C ARG A 633 -33.95 -25.15 42.38
N GLN A 634 -34.57 -26.35 42.42
CA GLN A 634 -35.98 -26.46 42.84
C GLN A 634 -36.13 -26.04 44.31
N TRP A 635 -35.18 -26.37 45.18
CA TRP A 635 -35.19 -25.98 46.56
C TRP A 635 -35.07 -24.44 46.69
N ASN A 636 -34.13 -23.81 45.99
CA ASN A 636 -33.92 -22.37 46.00
C ASN A 636 -35.18 -21.63 45.49
N GLN A 637 -35.84 -22.11 44.43
CA GLN A 637 -37.09 -21.52 43.95
C GLN A 637 -38.14 -21.56 45.05
N GLY A 638 -38.33 -22.70 45.72
CA GLY A 638 -39.25 -22.80 46.83
C GLY A 638 -38.90 -21.93 48.02
N TYR A 639 -37.62 -21.76 48.31
CA TYR A 639 -37.13 -20.87 49.35
C TYR A 639 -37.42 -19.37 49.05
N GLN A 640 -37.22 -18.94 47.80
CA GLN A 640 -37.51 -17.56 47.39
C GLN A 640 -39.03 -17.27 47.51
N GLU A 641 -39.87 -18.18 47.09
CA GLU A 641 -41.31 -18.04 47.25
C GLU A 641 -41.74 -18.03 48.75
N ALA A 642 -41.06 -18.83 49.57
CA ALA A 642 -41.26 -18.84 51.01
C ALA A 642 -40.81 -17.52 51.68
N LYS A 643 -39.72 -16.97 51.24
CA LYS A 643 -39.19 -15.67 51.67
C LYS A 643 -40.14 -14.53 51.31
N ARG A 644 -40.62 -14.48 50.06
CA ARG A 644 -41.65 -13.49 49.64
C ARG A 644 -42.94 -13.60 50.46
N TYR A 645 -43.37 -14.84 50.76
CA TYR A 645 -44.53 -15.06 51.61
C TYR A 645 -44.30 -14.53 53.03
N PHE A 646 -43.13 -14.79 53.62
CA PHE A 646 -42.74 -14.29 54.93
C PHE A 646 -42.66 -12.75 54.96
N GLU A 647 -42.08 -12.12 53.97
CA GLU A 647 -42.00 -10.66 53.82
C GLU A 647 -43.38 -10.02 53.74
N ALA A 648 -44.37 -10.69 53.10
CA ALA A 648 -45.73 -10.20 52.97
C ALA A 648 -46.59 -10.48 54.21
N HIS A 649 -46.36 -11.54 54.97
CA HIS A 649 -47.26 -12.01 56.01
C HIS A 649 -46.60 -12.06 57.43
N GLY A 650 -45.34 -11.89 57.54
CA GLY A 650 -44.60 -11.90 58.83
C GLY A 650 -44.31 -13.28 59.40
N ASP A 651 -44.90 -14.35 58.84
CA ASP A 651 -44.66 -15.74 59.26
C ASP A 651 -44.72 -16.73 58.07
N LEU A 652 -44.30 -18.00 58.28
CA LEU A 652 -44.46 -19.10 57.30
C LEU A 652 -45.56 -20.07 57.65
N LYS A 653 -46.74 -19.56 58.12
CA LYS A 653 -48.00 -20.36 58.28
C LYS A 653 -48.73 -20.51 57.00
N VAL A 654 -48.05 -21.09 55.97
CA VAL A 654 -48.61 -21.24 54.63
C VAL A 654 -49.66 -22.35 54.59
N PRO A 655 -50.88 -22.08 54.11
CA PRO A 655 -51.89 -23.11 53.88
C PRO A 655 -51.43 -24.17 52.91
N VAL A 656 -51.77 -25.46 53.12
CA VAL A 656 -51.24 -26.56 52.30
C VAL A 656 -51.54 -26.41 50.78
N ASN A 657 -52.71 -25.81 50.49
CA ASN A 657 -53.15 -25.60 49.11
C ASN A 657 -52.77 -24.21 48.56
N TYR A 658 -51.96 -23.41 49.27
CA TYR A 658 -51.54 -22.11 48.79
C TYR A 658 -50.61 -22.21 47.58
N VAL A 659 -51.00 -21.46 46.56
CA VAL A 659 -50.23 -21.26 45.34
C VAL A 659 -49.85 -19.79 45.30
N SER A 660 -48.56 -19.48 45.06
CA SER A 660 -48.10 -18.10 44.93
C SER A 660 -48.71 -17.43 43.69
N PRO A 661 -48.69 -16.09 43.57
CA PRO A 661 -49.17 -15.37 42.40
C PRO A 661 -48.51 -15.84 41.09
N GLU A 662 -47.26 -16.28 41.18
CA GLU A 662 -46.50 -16.83 40.05
C GLU A 662 -46.80 -18.32 39.74
N GLY A 663 -47.83 -18.89 40.38
CA GLY A 663 -48.29 -20.26 40.12
C GLY A 663 -47.48 -21.34 40.87
N TYR A 664 -46.61 -21.01 41.84
CA TYR A 664 -45.83 -21.99 42.58
C TYR A 664 -46.60 -22.57 43.77
N ALA A 665 -46.66 -23.89 43.88
CA ALA A 665 -47.42 -24.59 44.94
C ALA A 665 -46.65 -24.53 46.30
N LEU A 666 -46.52 -23.34 46.88
CA LEU A 666 -45.74 -23.05 48.06
C LEU A 666 -46.18 -23.86 49.28
N GLY A 667 -47.47 -23.98 49.51
CA GLY A 667 -48.01 -24.76 50.65
C GLY A 667 -47.55 -26.22 50.63
N LYS A 668 -47.53 -26.88 49.45
CA LYS A 668 -47.04 -28.24 49.29
C LYS A 668 -45.52 -28.31 49.50
N TRP A 669 -44.79 -27.28 49.03
CA TRP A 669 -43.36 -27.24 49.20
C TRP A 669 -42.96 -27.08 50.68
N VAL A 670 -43.56 -26.17 51.42
CA VAL A 670 -43.34 -25.96 52.87
C VAL A 670 -43.67 -27.23 53.67
N LYS A 671 -44.82 -27.88 53.37
CA LYS A 671 -45.19 -29.17 53.96
C LYS A 671 -44.14 -30.25 53.70
N ARG A 672 -43.58 -30.30 52.49
CA ARG A 672 -42.52 -31.24 52.10
C ARG A 672 -41.22 -30.97 52.89
N GLN A 673 -40.82 -29.69 53.10
CA GLN A 673 -39.61 -29.39 53.89
C GLN A 673 -39.81 -29.84 55.35
N ARG A 674 -40.95 -29.61 55.98
CA ARG A 674 -41.25 -30.11 57.31
C ARG A 674 -41.23 -31.62 57.36
N TYR A 675 -41.83 -32.32 56.42
CA TYR A 675 -41.83 -33.77 56.36
C TYR A 675 -40.40 -34.35 56.23
N THR A 676 -39.60 -33.75 55.36
CA THR A 676 -38.23 -34.18 55.12
C THR A 676 -37.34 -34.06 56.37
N ARG A 677 -37.50 -33.00 57.14
CA ARG A 677 -36.75 -32.83 58.39
C ARG A 677 -37.20 -33.78 59.51
N LEU A 678 -38.49 -34.00 59.63
CA LEU A 678 -39.06 -34.83 60.70
C LEU A 678 -38.95 -36.34 60.39
N ASN A 679 -38.79 -36.72 59.13
CA ASN A 679 -38.72 -38.12 58.74
C ASN A 679 -37.59 -38.33 57.68
N PRO A 680 -36.36 -38.15 58.05
CA PRO A 680 -35.24 -38.19 57.10
C PRO A 680 -35.10 -39.56 56.45
N GLU A 681 -35.36 -40.66 57.21
CA GLU A 681 -35.25 -42.05 56.67
C GLU A 681 -36.36 -42.40 55.66
N LYS A 682 -37.56 -41.80 55.80
CA LYS A 682 -38.72 -42.09 54.93
C LYS A 682 -38.82 -41.15 53.73
N SER A 683 -38.21 -40.01 53.77
CA SER A 683 -38.27 -38.97 52.73
C SER A 683 -37.37 -39.23 51.54
N GLY A 684 -36.35 -40.08 51.71
CA GLY A 684 -35.30 -40.32 50.69
C GLY A 684 -34.44 -39.11 50.39
N ALA A 685 -34.55 -38.04 51.20
CA ALA A 685 -33.79 -36.79 51.04
C ALA A 685 -33.43 -36.23 52.42
N VAL A 686 -32.25 -35.61 52.56
CA VAL A 686 -31.82 -34.98 53.81
C VAL A 686 -31.69 -33.46 53.55
N LEU A 687 -32.31 -32.67 54.43
CA LEU A 687 -32.08 -31.22 54.47
C LEU A 687 -30.72 -30.93 55.09
N THR A 688 -29.91 -30.17 54.37
CA THR A 688 -28.63 -29.72 54.88
C THR A 688 -28.81 -28.71 56.00
N GLU A 689 -27.83 -28.60 56.91
CA GLU A 689 -27.82 -27.61 57.98
C GLU A 689 -28.03 -26.18 57.49
N GLU A 690 -27.35 -25.84 56.37
CA GLU A 690 -27.52 -24.56 55.68
C GLU A 690 -28.97 -24.27 55.24
N ARG A 691 -29.67 -25.26 54.67
CA ARG A 691 -31.07 -25.15 54.27
C ARG A 691 -32.01 -25.00 55.44
N ILE A 692 -31.69 -25.67 56.56
CA ILE A 692 -32.42 -25.55 57.81
C ILE A 692 -32.27 -24.14 58.31
N ALA A 693 -31.05 -23.62 58.46
CA ALA A 693 -30.76 -22.27 58.95
C ALA A 693 -31.51 -21.20 58.09
N LYS A 694 -31.46 -21.30 56.74
CA LYS A 694 -32.18 -20.38 55.85
C LYS A 694 -33.71 -20.40 56.07
N LEU A 695 -34.25 -21.56 56.35
CA LEU A 695 -35.68 -21.68 56.64
C LEU A 695 -36.03 -21.16 58.05
N ASP A 696 -35.18 -21.32 59.01
CA ASP A 696 -35.32 -20.79 60.37
C ASP A 696 -35.32 -19.24 60.37
N GLU A 697 -34.45 -18.61 59.57
CA GLU A 697 -34.37 -17.15 59.36
C GLU A 697 -35.70 -16.54 58.92
N ILE A 698 -36.48 -17.26 58.11
CA ILE A 698 -37.79 -16.83 57.62
C ILE A 698 -38.94 -17.42 58.43
N GLY A 699 -38.68 -17.80 59.67
CA GLY A 699 -39.73 -18.17 60.64
C GLY A 699 -40.36 -19.54 60.43
N MET A 700 -39.61 -20.50 59.86
CA MET A 700 -40.09 -21.87 59.70
C MET A 700 -40.26 -22.60 61.01
N ARG A 701 -41.49 -23.07 61.34
CA ARG A 701 -41.76 -23.90 62.49
C ARG A 701 -41.74 -25.38 62.12
N TRP A 702 -41.02 -26.22 62.88
CA TRP A 702 -40.77 -27.62 62.54
C TRP A 702 -41.60 -28.61 63.35
N ASP A 703 -42.35 -28.14 64.37
CA ASP A 703 -43.16 -28.98 65.27
C ASP A 703 -44.50 -29.41 64.61
N LYS A 704 -45.07 -30.53 65.09
CA LYS A 704 -46.32 -31.07 64.62
C LYS A 704 -47.51 -30.27 65.10
N SER A 705 -47.38 -29.31 66.02
CA SER A 705 -48.40 -28.59 66.70
C SER A 705 -48.98 -27.39 65.94
N ASN A 706 -48.54 -27.17 64.75
CA ASN A 706 -49.12 -26.10 63.93
C ASN A 706 -50.39 -26.54 63.30
N PRO A 707 -51.61 -25.98 63.68
CA PRO A 707 -52.86 -26.37 63.07
C PRO A 707 -52.81 -26.09 61.58
N GLU A 708 -53.11 -27.12 60.76
CA GLU A 708 -53.43 -26.93 59.38
C GLU A 708 -54.66 -26.00 59.29
N TYR A 709 -54.51 -24.84 58.61
CA TYR A 709 -55.64 -23.94 58.43
C TYR A 709 -56.82 -24.69 57.80
N SER A 710 -57.97 -24.60 58.47
CA SER A 710 -59.18 -25.25 57.93
C SER A 710 -59.58 -24.58 56.58
N PRO A 711 -60.26 -25.32 55.68
CA PRO A 711 -60.68 -24.77 54.39
C PRO A 711 -61.52 -23.51 54.46
N LYS A 712 -62.15 -23.20 55.57
CA LYS A 712 -62.94 -21.98 55.75
C LYS A 712 -62.11 -20.69 55.91
N GLN A 713 -60.91 -20.76 56.37
CA GLN A 713 -60.02 -19.59 56.50
C GLN A 713 -59.22 -19.28 55.19
N ALA A 714 -58.99 -20.27 54.34
CA ALA A 714 -58.39 -20.07 53.04
C ALA A 714 -59.30 -19.24 52.09
N ALA A 715 -60.65 -19.35 52.25
CA ALA A 715 -61.56 -18.58 51.44
C ALA A 715 -61.67 -17.09 51.83
N GLN A 716 -61.30 -16.73 53.07
CA GLN A 716 -61.25 -15.32 53.51
C GLN A 716 -60.03 -14.55 53.08
N VAL A 717 -58.91 -15.24 52.94
CA VAL A 717 -57.64 -14.60 52.47
C VAL A 717 -57.61 -14.42 50.93
N GLY A 718 -58.30 -15.30 50.19
CA GLY A 718 -58.43 -15.19 48.73
C GLY A 718 -59.35 -14.03 48.27
N ILE A 719 -60.24 -13.56 49.12
CA ILE A 719 -61.19 -12.47 48.74
C ILE A 719 -60.55 -11.07 48.93
N VAL A 720 -59.54 -10.94 49.76
CA VAL A 720 -58.88 -9.63 49.99
C VAL A 720 -57.96 -9.27 48.83
N VAL A 721 -57.39 -10.24 48.13
CA VAL A 721 -56.54 -9.98 46.97
C VAL A 721 -57.29 -9.64 45.68
N ALA A 722 -58.59 -10.07 45.61
CA ALA A 722 -59.49 -9.78 44.46
C ALA A 722 -60.13 -8.39 44.51
N LYS A 723 -59.92 -7.58 45.59
CA LYS A 723 -60.53 -6.24 45.76
C LYS A 723 -59.51 -5.08 45.71
N LEU A 724 -58.20 -5.34 45.39
CA LEU A 724 -57.16 -4.33 45.25
C LEU A 724 -56.35 -4.53 43.90
N GLY A 725 -57.07 -4.79 42.81
CA GLY A 725 -56.54 -4.76 41.47
C GLY A 725 -57.27 -3.72 40.63
#